data_2f4ce7ae743597d2f2ab8a41b7a87f18
#
_entry.id   2f4ce7ae743597d2f2ab8a41b7a87f18
#
_cell.length_a   1.000
_cell.length_b   1.000
_cell.length_c   1.000
_cell.angle_alpha   90.00
_cell.angle_beta   90.00
_cell.angle_gamma   90.00
#
_symmetry.space_group_name_H-M   'P 1'
#
loop_
_entity.id
_entity.type
_entity.pdbx_description
1 polymer ?
#
loop_
_entity_poly.entity_id
_entity_poly.type
_entity_poly.pdbx_seq_one_letter_code
_entity_poly.pdbx_strand_id
1 'polypeptide(L)'
;MNEFNRKKSDFSAIGSDMLVAVLIGKRLFFLILILLSVLTRAQQIYPDPKAPLEARARDLIHVLTLEEKIGMLGHENAGIPRLQIHPYNWWNEALHGVARAGEATVFPQAIGLAATFNDSLIGEMASVISTEARAKFNLATAEGNYAQYLGLSFWSPNINIFRDPRWGRGAETYGEDPYLTAAMGIAFVRGIQGNDHQYLKAAACAKHYAVHSGPESERHGFNAVVDEKDLRETYLYAFNKLVNAGVSTVMCAYNQINGEPCCTAQSAMKKIIREEWKFKGQLVTDCGALNDIRNTHNDLSATVLAAAAIHAGLNLECGEILQHDISKAIKEGLLKESEIDSALLPDLSIRFRLGFFDPPSANPFSGYNEDSIHGEMHTSLARKLAQESMVMLKNNGLLPLDKQKYHSIMVVGANASSLDVLMGSYHGINGNMISFAEGIAQQAGPDIAVQYDQGYDNKDSIHFGGIWAAGMSDLTIAVIGLSPVLEGEEGDAFLSKSGGDRLSMSLPNAQLQYLKKLKESTKKPLVVVITAGSAIDLSRILPYADAVILAWYPGEQGGSALADILFGKVSPSGHLPVTFYQSLDQLPPYREYALKGRTYRYFSGPVQFPFGFGLSYSNCHYSWYNQPKDKFGENDTIEFSVRLVNESLFDLKELVQVYVQYPDLPRMPIKELKAFRKSLVPKGNEKILRLLIPVRELRKWDEKKHDWEFMKGTYTLVIGKNASENILSANFRL
;
A
#
# COMPACT_ATOMS: atom_id res chain seq x y z
N MET A 1 -32.63 3.54 103.57
CA MET A 1 -31.44 3.72 102.69
C MET A 1 -31.25 2.63 101.63
N ASN A 2 -32.25 1.76 101.42
CA ASN A 2 -32.11 0.60 100.49
C ASN A 2 -33.01 0.66 99.24
N GLU A 3 -33.83 1.70 99.05
CA GLU A 3 -34.70 1.78 97.86
C GLU A 3 -34.17 2.72 96.81
N PHE A 4 -33.22 3.61 97.10
CA PHE A 4 -32.69 4.61 96.18
C PHE A 4 -31.55 4.03 95.25
N ASN A 5 -30.94 2.90 95.60
CA ASN A 5 -29.86 2.28 94.79
C ASN A 5 -30.35 1.25 93.77
N ARG A 6 -31.62 0.76 93.86
CA ARG A 6 -32.17 -0.14 92.82
C ARG A 6 -32.67 0.53 91.53
N LYS A 7 -33.06 1.79 91.61
CA LYS A 7 -33.50 2.57 90.47
C LYS A 7 -32.37 3.13 89.57
N LYS A 8 -31.14 3.23 90.11
CA LYS A 8 -29.98 3.71 89.31
C LYS A 8 -29.32 2.61 88.48
N SER A 9 -29.46 1.33 88.82
CA SER A 9 -28.88 0.22 88.07
C SER A 9 -29.73 -0.10 86.79
N ASP A 10 -31.06 0.06 86.86
CA ASP A 10 -31.95 -0.25 85.72
C ASP A 10 -31.92 0.83 84.62
N PHE A 11 -31.60 2.08 84.94
CA PHE A 11 -31.46 3.13 83.93
C PHE A 11 -30.11 3.11 83.17
N SER A 12 -29.04 2.51 83.75
CA SER A 12 -27.75 2.35 83.09
C SER A 12 -27.71 1.19 82.11
N ALA A 13 -28.46 0.11 82.39
CA ALA A 13 -28.57 -1.05 81.51
C ALA A 13 -29.37 -0.74 80.25
N ILE A 14 -30.46 -0.02 80.35
CA ILE A 14 -31.32 0.36 79.19
C ILE A 14 -30.60 1.34 78.23
N GLY A 15 -29.74 2.24 78.74
CA GLY A 15 -28.95 3.16 77.95
C GLY A 15 -27.81 2.49 77.19
N SER A 16 -27.16 1.44 77.75
CA SER A 16 -26.09 0.70 77.11
C SER A 16 -26.64 -0.18 75.93
N ASP A 17 -27.75 -0.85 76.15
CA ASP A 17 -28.34 -1.73 75.12
C ASP A 17 -28.90 -0.93 73.94
N MET A 18 -29.47 0.27 74.18
CA MET A 18 -29.90 1.14 73.13
C MET A 18 -28.71 1.74 72.32
N LEU A 19 -27.60 2.05 72.97
CA LEU A 19 -26.39 2.53 72.30
C LEU A 19 -25.72 1.43 71.47
N VAL A 20 -25.70 0.20 71.96
CA VAL A 20 -25.19 -0.97 71.24
C VAL A 20 -26.09 -1.30 70.06
N ALA A 21 -27.41 -1.24 70.17
CA ALA A 21 -28.36 -1.46 69.10
C ALA A 21 -28.23 -0.40 68.00
N VAL A 22 -28.00 0.89 68.36
CA VAL A 22 -27.78 1.96 67.40
C VAL A 22 -26.42 1.83 66.67
N LEU A 23 -25.39 1.38 67.38
CA LEU A 23 -24.06 1.10 66.77
C LEU A 23 -24.10 -0.13 65.85
N ILE A 24 -24.81 -1.16 66.23
CA ILE A 24 -25.00 -2.36 65.36
C ILE A 24 -25.84 -1.97 64.13
N GLY A 25 -26.90 -1.20 64.31
CA GLY A 25 -27.72 -0.69 63.21
C GLY A 25 -26.94 0.19 62.21
N LYS A 26 -26.05 1.10 62.72
CA LYS A 26 -25.18 1.90 61.86
C LYS A 26 -24.13 1.04 61.14
N ARG A 27 -23.55 0.03 61.80
CA ARG A 27 -22.63 -0.89 61.12
C ARG A 27 -23.30 -1.77 60.07
N LEU A 28 -24.49 -2.26 60.35
CA LEU A 28 -25.32 -3.02 59.40
C LEU A 28 -25.71 -2.16 58.19
N PHE A 29 -26.12 -0.92 58.42
CA PHE A 29 -26.45 0.05 57.39
C PHE A 29 -25.24 0.40 56.52
N PHE A 30 -24.06 0.58 57.10
CA PHE A 30 -22.81 0.79 56.37
C PHE A 30 -22.39 -0.46 55.62
N LEU A 31 -22.55 -1.66 56.16
CA LEU A 31 -22.30 -2.92 55.47
C LEU A 31 -23.29 -3.14 54.31
N ILE A 32 -24.56 -2.80 54.49
CA ILE A 32 -25.59 -2.84 53.45
C ILE A 32 -25.26 -1.80 52.33
N LEU A 33 -24.83 -0.61 52.69
CA LEU A 33 -24.38 0.40 51.72
C LEU A 33 -23.13 -0.05 50.96
N ILE A 34 -22.18 -0.71 51.63
CA ILE A 34 -21.00 -1.30 50.97
C ILE A 34 -21.43 -2.49 50.09
N LEU A 35 -22.30 -3.37 50.55
CA LEU A 35 -22.85 -4.46 49.75
C LEU A 35 -23.69 -3.96 48.55
N LEU A 36 -24.51 -2.92 48.71
CA LEU A 36 -25.23 -2.29 47.66
C LEU A 36 -24.28 -1.59 46.67
N SER A 37 -23.20 -0.95 47.12
CA SER A 37 -22.20 -0.38 46.22
C SER A 37 -21.36 -1.42 45.46
N VAL A 38 -21.20 -2.62 46.04
CA VAL A 38 -20.57 -3.76 45.36
C VAL A 38 -21.53 -4.45 44.39
N LEU A 39 -22.85 -4.49 44.71
CA LEU A 39 -23.89 -5.05 43.83
C LEU A 39 -24.33 -4.13 42.69
N THR A 40 -24.06 -2.83 42.81
CA THR A 40 -24.37 -1.85 41.76
C THR A 40 -23.22 -1.55 40.78
N ARG A 41 -22.06 -2.18 40.91
CA ARG A 41 -21.11 -2.23 39.83
C ARG A 41 -21.75 -3.10 38.75
N ALA A 42 -22.43 -2.48 37.77
CA ALA A 42 -22.80 -3.13 36.53
C ALA A 42 -21.54 -3.87 36.03
N GLN A 43 -21.69 -5.20 35.87
CA GLN A 43 -20.55 -6.02 35.43
C GLN A 43 -20.08 -5.47 34.10
N GLN A 44 -18.85 -4.93 34.07
CA GLN A 44 -18.29 -4.40 32.82
C GLN A 44 -18.21 -5.51 31.78
N ILE A 45 -18.74 -5.25 30.60
CA ILE A 45 -18.80 -6.22 29.49
C ILE A 45 -17.53 -6.16 28.65
N TYR A 46 -16.86 -5.00 28.60
CA TYR A 46 -15.72 -4.81 27.70
C TYR A 46 -14.54 -5.76 27.94
N PRO A 47 -14.26 -6.26 29.16
CA PRO A 47 -13.17 -7.22 29.40
C PRO A 47 -13.51 -8.67 28.99
N ASP A 48 -14.78 -8.99 28.69
CA ASP A 48 -15.17 -10.35 28.30
C ASP A 48 -14.91 -10.60 26.80
N PRO A 49 -13.91 -11.43 26.43
CA PRO A 49 -13.62 -11.70 25.01
C PRO A 49 -14.72 -12.45 24.28
N LYS A 50 -15.70 -13.02 24.98
CA LYS A 50 -16.86 -13.73 24.39
C LYS A 50 -18.03 -12.80 24.08
N ALA A 51 -18.04 -11.60 24.66
CA ALA A 51 -19.12 -10.64 24.41
C ALA A 51 -19.03 -10.06 22.99
N PRO A 52 -20.16 -9.66 22.38
CA PRO A 52 -20.15 -9.04 21.05
C PRO A 52 -19.26 -7.79 21.00
N LEU A 53 -18.43 -7.67 19.95
CA LEU A 53 -17.45 -6.61 19.77
C LEU A 53 -18.03 -5.20 19.98
N GLU A 54 -19.17 -4.91 19.33
CA GLU A 54 -19.81 -3.60 19.43
C GLU A 54 -20.32 -3.32 20.86
N ALA A 55 -20.82 -4.34 21.56
CA ALA A 55 -21.25 -4.19 22.95
C ALA A 55 -20.05 -3.86 23.85
N ARG A 56 -18.92 -4.52 23.67
CA ARG A 56 -17.67 -4.25 24.39
C ARG A 56 -17.18 -2.81 24.14
N ALA A 57 -17.15 -2.38 22.87
CA ALA A 57 -16.70 -1.03 22.54
C ALA A 57 -17.62 0.05 23.15
N ARG A 58 -18.93 -0.11 23.08
CA ARG A 58 -19.90 0.80 23.71
C ARG A 58 -19.79 0.82 25.23
N ASP A 59 -19.61 -0.33 25.88
CA ASP A 59 -19.42 -0.42 27.32
C ASP A 59 -18.14 0.31 27.76
N LEU A 60 -17.05 0.16 27.02
CA LEU A 60 -15.81 0.91 27.27
C LEU A 60 -16.04 2.43 27.10
N ILE A 61 -16.68 2.87 26.02
CA ILE A 61 -17.00 4.30 25.78
C ILE A 61 -17.80 4.87 26.94
N HIS A 62 -18.72 4.10 27.50
CA HIS A 62 -19.58 4.55 28.61
C HIS A 62 -18.80 4.80 29.91
N VAL A 63 -17.69 4.12 30.14
CA VAL A 63 -16.86 4.31 31.35
C VAL A 63 -15.75 5.32 31.19
N LEU A 64 -15.50 5.82 29.97
CA LEU A 64 -14.54 6.87 29.71
C LEU A 64 -15.07 8.25 30.09
N THR A 65 -14.20 9.10 30.64
CA THR A 65 -14.48 10.55 30.79
C THR A 65 -14.38 11.26 29.43
N LEU A 66 -14.95 12.45 29.32
CA LEU A 66 -14.86 13.23 28.08
C LEU A 66 -13.39 13.52 27.69
N GLU A 67 -12.53 13.85 28.65
CA GLU A 67 -11.11 14.11 28.41
C GLU A 67 -10.39 12.84 27.88
N GLU A 68 -10.72 11.67 28.43
CA GLU A 68 -10.16 10.41 27.97
C GLU A 68 -10.65 10.07 26.55
N LYS A 69 -11.94 10.31 26.25
CA LYS A 69 -12.49 10.16 24.90
C LYS A 69 -11.75 11.03 23.88
N ILE A 70 -11.57 12.31 24.21
CA ILE A 70 -10.86 13.27 23.36
C ILE A 70 -9.39 12.85 23.19
N GLY A 71 -8.73 12.42 24.24
CA GLY A 71 -7.34 11.94 24.20
C GLY A 71 -7.14 10.72 23.27
N MET A 72 -8.21 9.96 23.02
CA MET A 72 -8.15 8.82 22.08
C MET A 72 -8.34 9.17 20.61
N LEU A 73 -8.72 10.40 20.26
CA LEU A 73 -8.93 10.84 18.87
C LEU A 73 -7.66 11.27 18.14
N GLY A 74 -6.53 11.37 18.83
CA GLY A 74 -5.22 11.61 18.23
C GLY A 74 -4.49 10.31 17.89
N HIS A 75 -3.54 10.38 16.97
CA HIS A 75 -2.73 9.21 16.59
C HIS A 75 -1.82 8.71 17.73
N GLU A 76 -1.45 9.57 18.66
CA GLU A 76 -0.72 9.25 19.86
C GLU A 76 -1.66 9.26 21.07
N ASN A 77 -1.88 8.10 21.66
CA ASN A 77 -2.75 7.93 22.81
C ASN A 77 -1.89 7.65 24.07
N ALA A 78 -2.04 8.47 25.09
CA ALA A 78 -1.28 8.36 26.34
C ALA A 78 -1.62 7.13 27.20
N GLY A 79 -2.69 6.41 26.86
CA GLY A 79 -3.23 5.33 27.70
C GLY A 79 -4.14 5.85 28.80
N ILE A 80 -4.81 4.91 29.53
CA ILE A 80 -5.74 5.23 30.62
C ILE A 80 -5.44 4.33 31.79
N PRO A 81 -4.51 4.71 32.70
CA PRO A 81 -4.01 3.85 33.78
C PRO A 81 -5.11 3.31 34.70
N ARG A 82 -6.16 4.09 35.02
CA ARG A 82 -7.27 3.66 35.87
C ARG A 82 -8.09 2.49 35.31
N LEU A 83 -8.01 2.30 33.94
CA LEU A 83 -8.66 1.20 33.23
C LEU A 83 -7.64 0.16 32.73
N GLN A 84 -6.37 0.31 33.08
CA GLN A 84 -5.26 -0.55 32.62
C GLN A 84 -5.13 -0.57 31.08
N ILE A 85 -5.48 0.54 30.43
CA ILE A 85 -5.32 0.71 29.00
C ILE A 85 -3.95 1.32 28.76
N HIS A 86 -3.10 0.58 28.02
CA HIS A 86 -1.74 1.03 27.68
C HIS A 86 -1.74 2.14 26.63
N PRO A 87 -0.67 2.95 26.58
CA PRO A 87 -0.44 3.88 25.47
C PRO A 87 -0.45 3.16 24.12
N TYR A 88 -0.77 3.89 23.06
CA TYR A 88 -0.75 3.34 21.70
C TYR A 88 -0.47 4.43 20.67
N ASN A 89 0.43 4.15 19.73
CA ASN A 89 0.67 5.01 18.59
C ASN A 89 0.14 4.34 17.30
N TRP A 90 -0.78 5.05 16.61
CA TRP A 90 -1.43 4.57 15.39
C TRP A 90 -0.56 4.68 14.16
N TRP A 91 0.50 5.48 14.18
CA TRP A 91 1.35 5.72 13.03
C TRP A 91 2.40 4.62 12.88
N ASN A 92 2.15 3.72 11.94
CA ASN A 92 3.09 2.67 11.54
C ASN A 92 3.04 2.51 10.03
N GLU A 93 4.17 2.19 9.41
CA GLU A 93 4.31 2.10 7.95
C GLU A 93 4.80 0.72 7.52
N ALA A 94 4.24 0.21 6.42
CA ALA A 94 4.63 -1.09 5.87
C ALA A 94 4.26 -1.23 4.38
N LEU A 95 4.72 -0.30 3.52
CA LEU A 95 4.41 -0.38 2.08
C LEU A 95 4.96 -1.66 1.43
N HIS A 96 6.16 -2.09 1.83
CA HIS A 96 6.83 -3.28 1.29
C HIS A 96 7.79 -3.93 2.30
N GLY A 97 7.40 -3.94 3.55
CA GLY A 97 8.12 -4.42 4.74
C GLY A 97 7.82 -3.52 5.91
N VAL A 98 8.00 -3.98 7.15
CA VAL A 98 7.85 -3.13 8.34
C VAL A 98 8.89 -2.02 8.29
N ALA A 99 8.43 -0.76 8.25
CA ALA A 99 9.31 0.39 8.06
C ALA A 99 9.64 1.10 9.37
N ARG A 100 10.82 1.73 9.42
CA ARG A 100 11.27 2.63 10.50
C ARG A 100 11.30 1.99 11.89
N ALA A 101 11.26 0.66 11.97
CA ALA A 101 11.23 -0.11 13.21
C ALA A 101 12.41 -1.10 13.34
N GLY A 102 13.58 -0.73 12.84
CA GLY A 102 14.79 -1.56 12.87
C GLY A 102 14.78 -2.69 11.83
N GLU A 103 15.28 -3.87 12.22
CA GLU A 103 15.42 -5.00 11.32
C GLU A 103 14.08 -5.52 10.81
N ALA A 104 13.95 -5.67 9.50
CA ALA A 104 12.78 -6.24 8.83
C ALA A 104 13.16 -6.70 7.41
N THR A 105 12.38 -7.61 6.85
CA THR A 105 12.49 -7.99 5.44
C THR A 105 12.10 -6.81 4.54
N VAL A 106 12.96 -6.47 3.58
CA VAL A 106 12.72 -5.41 2.59
C VAL A 106 12.36 -6.05 1.25
N PHE A 107 11.08 -6.02 0.91
CA PHE A 107 10.55 -6.48 -0.37
C PHE A 107 10.71 -5.42 -1.46
N PRO A 108 10.46 -5.74 -2.75
CA PRO A 108 10.41 -4.71 -3.80
C PRO A 108 9.43 -3.60 -3.47
N GLN A 109 9.74 -2.36 -3.89
CA GLN A 109 8.83 -1.22 -3.79
C GLN A 109 7.50 -1.52 -4.52
N ALA A 110 6.40 -0.87 -4.09
CA ALA A 110 5.04 -1.18 -4.55
C ALA A 110 4.88 -1.21 -6.08
N ILE A 111 5.51 -0.31 -6.82
CA ILE A 111 5.49 -0.32 -8.30
C ILE A 111 6.14 -1.59 -8.88
N GLY A 112 7.23 -2.07 -8.27
CA GLY A 112 7.85 -3.34 -8.61
C GLY A 112 6.96 -4.53 -8.24
N LEU A 113 6.27 -4.46 -7.09
CA LEU A 113 5.28 -5.47 -6.70
C LEU A 113 4.13 -5.53 -7.71
N ALA A 114 3.64 -4.38 -8.19
CA ALA A 114 2.63 -4.32 -9.24
C ALA A 114 3.10 -4.96 -10.56
N ALA A 115 4.38 -4.77 -10.91
CA ALA A 115 4.99 -5.37 -12.10
C ALA A 115 5.01 -6.91 -12.07
N THR A 116 4.82 -7.53 -10.90
CA THR A 116 4.66 -8.98 -10.80
C THR A 116 3.35 -9.47 -11.42
N PHE A 117 2.27 -8.68 -11.44
CA PHE A 117 0.91 -9.12 -11.79
C PHE A 117 0.53 -10.43 -11.08
N ASN A 118 0.88 -10.54 -9.79
CA ASN A 118 0.72 -11.77 -8.99
C ASN A 118 0.15 -11.44 -7.61
N ASP A 119 -1.16 -11.28 -7.53
CA ASP A 119 -1.90 -10.94 -6.32
C ASP A 119 -1.72 -11.99 -5.20
N SER A 120 -1.61 -13.26 -5.55
CA SER A 120 -1.33 -14.33 -4.58
C SER A 120 -0.01 -14.10 -3.85
N LEU A 121 1.04 -13.74 -4.59
CA LEU A 121 2.37 -13.49 -4.03
C LEU A 121 2.40 -12.22 -3.17
N ILE A 122 1.59 -11.20 -3.52
CA ILE A 122 1.39 -10.01 -2.68
C ILE A 122 0.72 -10.39 -1.35
N GLY A 123 -0.27 -11.27 -1.38
CA GLY A 123 -0.91 -11.79 -0.16
C GLY A 123 0.06 -12.54 0.75
N GLU A 124 0.95 -13.38 0.18
CA GLU A 124 2.02 -14.08 0.92
C GLU A 124 2.97 -13.06 1.58
N MET A 125 3.45 -12.07 0.83
CA MET A 125 4.31 -10.99 1.32
C MET A 125 3.66 -10.21 2.47
N ALA A 126 2.42 -9.77 2.30
CA ALA A 126 1.70 -9.01 3.31
C ALA A 126 1.46 -9.84 4.59
N SER A 127 1.30 -11.16 4.46
CA SER A 127 1.25 -12.06 5.63
C SER A 127 2.59 -12.15 6.35
N VAL A 128 3.72 -12.15 5.64
CA VAL A 128 5.06 -12.06 6.25
C VAL A 128 5.22 -10.71 6.98
N ILE A 129 4.90 -9.61 6.34
CA ILE A 129 4.97 -8.26 6.94
C ILE A 129 4.19 -8.22 8.26
N SER A 130 2.95 -8.71 8.27
CA SER A 130 2.14 -8.71 9.49
C SER A 130 2.63 -9.70 10.56
N THR A 131 3.35 -10.76 10.18
CA THR A 131 4.05 -11.67 11.12
C THR A 131 5.19 -10.93 11.83
N GLU A 132 6.07 -10.28 11.07
CA GLU A 132 7.17 -9.49 11.62
C GLU A 132 6.66 -8.33 12.49
N ALA A 133 5.59 -7.66 12.04
CA ALA A 133 4.94 -6.60 12.81
C ALA A 133 4.44 -7.08 14.17
N ARG A 134 3.78 -8.24 14.21
CA ARG A 134 3.32 -8.85 15.47
C ARG A 134 4.48 -9.24 16.38
N ALA A 135 5.53 -9.83 15.84
CA ALA A 135 6.72 -10.17 16.60
C ALA A 135 7.32 -8.93 17.28
N LYS A 136 7.51 -7.86 16.50
CA LYS A 136 8.03 -6.57 17.00
C LYS A 136 7.14 -5.96 18.07
N PHE A 137 5.83 -5.93 17.83
CA PHE A 137 4.86 -5.43 18.80
C PHE A 137 4.88 -6.23 20.10
N ASN A 138 4.89 -7.57 20.02
CA ASN A 138 4.91 -8.45 21.19
C ASN A 138 6.18 -8.22 22.03
N LEU A 139 7.35 -8.14 21.37
CA LEU A 139 8.63 -7.86 22.02
C LEU A 139 8.65 -6.46 22.67
N ALA A 140 8.25 -5.43 21.95
CA ALA A 140 8.25 -4.06 22.42
C ALA A 140 7.31 -3.88 23.63
N THR A 141 6.09 -4.40 23.56
CA THR A 141 5.10 -4.28 24.64
C THR A 141 5.47 -5.10 25.88
N ALA A 142 6.19 -6.22 25.74
CA ALA A 142 6.73 -6.98 26.86
C ALA A 142 7.75 -6.15 27.67
N GLU A 143 8.47 -5.22 27.01
CA GLU A 143 9.39 -4.27 27.63
C GLU A 143 8.73 -2.93 28.02
N GLY A 144 7.40 -2.82 27.85
CA GLY A 144 6.65 -1.57 28.14
C GLY A 144 6.91 -0.46 27.12
N ASN A 145 7.40 -0.79 25.94
CA ASN A 145 7.67 0.18 24.85
C ASN A 145 6.48 0.26 23.89
N TYR A 146 5.84 1.42 23.83
CA TYR A 146 4.67 1.74 22.99
C TYR A 146 4.99 2.87 21.99
N ALA A 147 6.24 3.02 21.60
CA ALA A 147 6.70 4.09 20.72
C ALA A 147 6.08 3.97 19.30
N GLN A 148 6.15 5.07 18.58
CA GLN A 148 5.82 5.18 17.15
C GLN A 148 6.57 4.10 16.34
N TYR A 149 5.93 3.56 15.32
CA TYR A 149 6.39 2.48 14.44
C TYR A 149 6.46 1.08 15.08
N LEU A 150 6.09 0.92 16.34
CA LEU A 150 6.02 -0.38 17.01
C LEU A 150 4.59 -0.89 17.24
N GLY A 151 3.60 -0.23 16.65
CA GLY A 151 2.18 -0.62 16.71
C GLY A 151 1.78 -1.62 15.61
N LEU A 152 0.47 -1.84 15.49
CA LEU A 152 -0.15 -2.83 14.58
C LEU A 152 -1.16 -2.22 13.61
N SER A 153 -1.26 -0.90 13.54
CA SER A 153 -2.09 -0.16 12.59
C SER A 153 -1.17 0.42 11.51
N PHE A 154 -1.18 -0.18 10.29
CA PHE A 154 -0.29 0.21 9.21
C PHE A 154 -0.99 1.12 8.22
N TRP A 155 -0.42 2.29 7.96
CA TRP A 155 -0.93 3.24 6.98
C TRP A 155 -0.49 2.85 5.57
N SER A 156 -0.93 1.67 5.18
CA SER A 156 -0.65 0.98 3.91
C SER A 156 -1.84 0.09 3.54
N PRO A 157 -2.13 -0.11 2.23
CA PRO A 157 -1.35 0.25 1.05
C PRO A 157 -1.68 1.64 0.50
N ASN A 158 -0.76 2.22 -0.32
CA ASN A 158 -1.06 3.37 -1.16
C ASN A 158 -1.72 2.89 -2.47
N ILE A 159 -2.99 3.20 -2.67
CA ILE A 159 -3.80 2.79 -3.82
C ILE A 159 -4.22 3.97 -4.72
N ASN A 160 -3.48 5.06 -4.66
CA ASN A 160 -3.66 6.16 -5.60
C ASN A 160 -3.21 5.73 -7.01
N ILE A 161 -3.81 6.34 -8.02
CA ILE A 161 -3.54 6.01 -9.42
C ILE A 161 -2.32 6.80 -9.93
N PHE A 162 -1.32 6.09 -10.43
CA PHE A 162 -0.12 6.69 -11.03
C PHE A 162 -0.43 7.22 -12.44
N ARG A 163 -1.24 8.29 -12.51
CA ARG A 163 -1.74 8.87 -13.77
C ARG A 163 -0.70 9.61 -14.60
N ASP A 164 0.40 10.03 -13.99
CA ASP A 164 1.39 10.92 -14.61
C ASP A 164 2.81 10.55 -14.16
N PRO A 165 3.76 10.31 -15.08
CA PRO A 165 5.11 9.86 -14.75
C PRO A 165 5.95 10.89 -13.97
N ARG A 166 5.47 12.14 -13.85
CA ARG A 166 6.13 13.18 -13.06
C ARG A 166 5.96 13.01 -11.57
N TRP A 167 4.92 12.32 -11.13
CA TRP A 167 4.62 12.20 -9.70
C TRP A 167 5.66 11.33 -8.97
N GLY A 168 6.39 11.95 -8.01
CA GLY A 168 7.48 11.30 -7.28
C GLY A 168 7.05 10.11 -6.44
N ARG A 169 5.86 10.18 -5.80
CA ARG A 169 5.30 9.06 -5.00
C ARG A 169 4.63 7.97 -5.84
N GLY A 170 4.68 8.08 -7.16
CA GLY A 170 4.18 7.02 -8.04
C GLY A 170 4.78 5.64 -7.75
N ALA A 171 6.03 5.59 -7.30
CA ALA A 171 6.72 4.37 -6.87
C ALA A 171 6.03 3.63 -5.72
N GLU A 172 5.30 4.34 -4.86
CA GLU A 172 4.57 3.78 -3.72
C GLU A 172 3.26 3.10 -4.11
N THR A 173 2.85 3.18 -5.37
CA THR A 173 1.54 2.73 -5.87
C THR A 173 1.62 1.47 -6.71
N TYR A 174 0.46 0.89 -7.01
CA TYR A 174 0.35 -0.27 -7.90
C TYR A 174 0.14 0.12 -9.38
N GLY A 175 0.53 1.34 -9.78
CA GLY A 175 0.53 1.79 -11.17
C GLY A 175 -0.71 2.56 -11.61
N GLU A 176 -0.95 2.57 -12.92
CA GLU A 176 -1.95 3.42 -13.56
C GLU A 176 -3.34 2.78 -13.72
N ASP A 177 -3.45 1.46 -13.54
CA ASP A 177 -4.68 0.73 -13.78
C ASP A 177 -5.49 0.50 -12.49
N PRO A 178 -6.77 0.92 -12.44
CA PRO A 178 -7.61 0.76 -11.27
C PRO A 178 -7.88 -0.69 -10.87
N TYR A 179 -8.02 -1.60 -11.86
CA TYR A 179 -8.30 -3.01 -11.60
C TYR A 179 -7.07 -3.71 -10.99
N LEU A 180 -5.89 -3.49 -11.58
CA LEU A 180 -4.62 -4.01 -11.04
C LEU A 180 -4.40 -3.47 -9.62
N THR A 181 -4.56 -2.16 -9.42
CA THR A 181 -4.42 -1.51 -8.10
C THR A 181 -5.37 -2.12 -7.08
N ALA A 182 -6.63 -2.35 -7.45
CA ALA A 182 -7.61 -2.99 -6.56
C ALA A 182 -7.23 -4.45 -6.23
N ALA A 183 -6.81 -5.25 -7.21
CA ALA A 183 -6.43 -6.63 -7.00
C ALA A 183 -5.24 -6.77 -6.06
N MET A 184 -4.17 -5.97 -6.30
CA MET A 184 -2.98 -5.95 -5.44
C MET A 184 -3.31 -5.42 -4.04
N GLY A 185 -4.09 -4.34 -3.94
CA GLY A 185 -4.50 -3.75 -2.67
C GLY A 185 -5.36 -4.69 -1.82
N ILE A 186 -6.30 -5.43 -2.42
CA ILE A 186 -7.12 -6.45 -1.73
C ILE A 186 -6.23 -7.57 -1.17
N ALA A 187 -5.30 -8.08 -1.99
CA ALA A 187 -4.38 -9.12 -1.55
C ALA A 187 -3.50 -8.64 -0.38
N PHE A 188 -2.99 -7.43 -0.46
CA PHE A 188 -2.22 -6.78 0.61
C PHE A 188 -3.04 -6.65 1.90
N VAL A 189 -4.24 -6.08 1.84
CA VAL A 189 -5.13 -5.91 3.00
C VAL A 189 -5.41 -7.25 3.67
N ARG A 190 -5.75 -8.28 2.90
CA ARG A 190 -6.03 -9.62 3.44
C ARG A 190 -4.80 -10.24 4.11
N GLY A 191 -3.62 -10.09 3.53
CA GLY A 191 -2.38 -10.58 4.10
C GLY A 191 -2.00 -9.86 5.41
N ILE A 192 -2.13 -8.52 5.43
CA ILE A 192 -1.91 -7.72 6.64
C ILE A 192 -2.90 -8.09 7.74
N GLN A 193 -4.19 -8.17 7.43
CA GLN A 193 -5.24 -8.38 8.43
C GLN A 193 -5.39 -9.82 8.90
N GLY A 194 -4.89 -10.79 8.12
CA GLY A 194 -5.02 -12.21 8.40
C GLY A 194 -6.43 -12.74 8.17
N ASN A 195 -6.65 -14.01 8.51
CA ASN A 195 -7.89 -14.73 8.23
C ASN A 195 -8.66 -15.15 9.49
N ASP A 196 -8.26 -14.70 10.67
CA ASP A 196 -8.99 -15.01 11.91
C ASP A 196 -10.31 -14.23 11.97
N HIS A 197 -11.38 -14.88 12.45
CA HIS A 197 -12.72 -14.28 12.47
C HIS A 197 -12.88 -13.20 13.54
N GLN A 198 -12.18 -13.33 14.66
CA GLN A 198 -12.27 -12.44 15.80
C GLN A 198 -11.14 -11.42 15.82
N TYR A 199 -9.92 -11.84 15.51
CA TYR A 199 -8.71 -11.05 15.68
C TYR A 199 -8.13 -10.62 14.34
N LEU A 200 -7.63 -9.38 14.29
CA LEU A 200 -6.75 -8.90 13.24
C LEU A 200 -5.30 -9.23 13.57
N LYS A 201 -4.55 -9.71 12.59
CA LYS A 201 -3.11 -9.87 12.73
C LYS A 201 -2.42 -8.50 12.81
N ALA A 202 -2.80 -7.58 11.92
CA ALA A 202 -2.56 -6.14 11.99
C ALA A 202 -3.69 -5.42 11.25
N ALA A 203 -3.83 -4.11 11.40
CA ALA A 203 -4.84 -3.32 10.70
C ALA A 203 -4.22 -2.62 9.49
N ALA A 204 -4.86 -2.72 8.32
CA ALA A 204 -4.46 -2.05 7.09
C ALA A 204 -5.24 -0.76 6.88
N CYS A 205 -4.63 0.21 6.18
CA CYS A 205 -5.21 1.51 5.87
C CYS A 205 -5.06 1.82 4.37
N ALA A 206 -6.17 1.95 3.66
CA ALA A 206 -6.17 2.41 2.26
C ALA A 206 -5.89 3.92 2.20
N LYS A 207 -4.85 4.35 1.48
CA LYS A 207 -4.45 5.75 1.38
C LYS A 207 -4.11 6.15 -0.06
N HIS A 208 -4.20 7.44 -0.39
CA HIS A 208 -4.75 8.60 0.32
C HIS A 208 -6.08 8.98 -0.33
N TYR A 209 -7.16 9.02 0.40
CA TYR A 209 -8.52 9.26 -0.08
C TYR A 209 -8.82 10.76 -0.16
N ALA A 210 -9.00 11.35 -1.34
CA ALA A 210 -8.86 10.72 -2.63
C ALA A 210 -8.25 11.69 -3.65
N VAL A 211 -8.04 11.17 -4.88
CA VAL A 211 -7.51 11.95 -6.01
C VAL A 211 -6.15 12.60 -5.68
N HIS A 212 -5.31 11.87 -4.95
CA HIS A 212 -3.97 12.29 -4.55
C HIS A 212 -2.94 11.66 -5.48
N SER A 213 -2.51 12.39 -6.52
CA SER A 213 -1.57 11.90 -7.53
C SER A 213 -0.68 13.03 -8.08
N GLY A 214 -0.11 13.82 -7.17
CA GLY A 214 0.74 15.00 -7.43
C GLY A 214 -0.02 16.23 -7.93
N PRO A 215 0.63 17.38 -8.03
CA PRO A 215 2.06 17.62 -7.80
C PRO A 215 2.48 17.47 -6.33
N GLU A 216 3.63 16.84 -6.10
CA GLU A 216 4.13 16.59 -4.75
C GLU A 216 4.52 17.89 -4.03
N SER A 217 5.14 18.82 -4.74
CA SER A 217 5.49 20.15 -4.22
C SER A 217 4.27 21.02 -3.82
N GLU A 218 3.07 20.62 -4.15
CA GLU A 218 1.82 21.32 -3.84
C GLU A 218 0.86 20.44 -3.01
N ARG A 219 1.33 19.30 -2.52
CA ARG A 219 0.48 18.26 -1.88
C ARG A 219 -0.37 18.79 -0.74
N HIS A 220 0.10 19.81 -0.03
CA HIS A 220 -0.56 20.40 1.13
C HIS A 220 -1.78 21.31 0.79
N GLY A 221 -2.17 21.46 -0.48
CA GLY A 221 -3.29 22.33 -0.78
C GLY A 221 -3.80 22.37 -2.21
N PHE A 222 -3.28 21.55 -3.14
CA PHE A 222 -3.80 21.57 -4.49
C PHE A 222 -5.28 21.15 -4.55
N ASN A 223 -6.03 21.69 -5.51
CA ASN A 223 -7.41 21.31 -5.76
C ASN A 223 -7.48 20.40 -7.00
N ALA A 224 -7.80 19.12 -6.79
CA ALA A 224 -8.04 18.18 -7.85
C ALA A 224 -9.44 18.38 -8.45
N VAL A 225 -9.52 19.07 -9.59
CA VAL A 225 -10.78 19.22 -10.33
C VAL A 225 -10.99 18.00 -11.22
N VAL A 226 -12.03 17.23 -10.93
CA VAL A 226 -12.33 15.95 -11.60
C VAL A 226 -13.85 15.79 -11.75
N ASP A 227 -14.29 15.29 -12.92
CA ASP A 227 -15.69 14.95 -13.09
C ASP A 227 -16.09 13.66 -12.37
N GLU A 228 -17.38 13.44 -12.23
CA GLU A 228 -17.89 12.31 -11.44
C GLU A 228 -17.56 10.95 -12.05
N LYS A 229 -17.50 10.87 -13.39
CA LYS A 229 -17.15 9.64 -14.12
C LYS A 229 -15.69 9.23 -13.85
N ASP A 230 -14.75 10.13 -14.06
CA ASP A 230 -13.32 9.87 -13.80
C ASP A 230 -13.07 9.61 -12.31
N LEU A 231 -13.77 10.36 -11.42
CA LEU A 231 -13.72 10.16 -9.99
C LEU A 231 -14.10 8.72 -9.62
N ARG A 232 -15.28 8.25 -10.05
CA ARG A 232 -15.84 6.95 -9.63
C ARG A 232 -15.20 5.76 -10.35
N GLU A 233 -14.93 5.87 -11.66
CA GLU A 233 -14.41 4.77 -12.45
C GLU A 233 -12.90 4.56 -12.31
N THR A 234 -12.17 5.57 -11.83
CA THR A 234 -10.71 5.53 -11.76
C THR A 234 -10.22 5.80 -10.33
N TYR A 235 -10.41 7.01 -9.81
CA TYR A 235 -9.78 7.41 -8.55
C TYR A 235 -10.37 6.72 -7.32
N LEU A 236 -11.67 6.45 -7.31
CA LEU A 236 -12.37 5.80 -6.21
C LEU A 236 -12.52 4.28 -6.37
N TYR A 237 -12.25 3.73 -7.56
CA TYR A 237 -12.49 2.31 -7.84
C TYR A 237 -11.78 1.39 -6.85
N ALA A 238 -10.48 1.56 -6.66
CA ALA A 238 -9.69 0.73 -5.76
C ALA A 238 -10.14 0.91 -4.29
N PHE A 239 -10.45 2.13 -3.86
CA PHE A 239 -10.97 2.39 -2.51
C PHE A 239 -12.27 1.64 -2.25
N ASN A 240 -13.23 1.71 -3.18
CA ASN A 240 -14.48 0.96 -3.08
C ASN A 240 -14.23 -0.55 -2.96
N LYS A 241 -13.31 -1.09 -3.76
CA LYS A 241 -12.98 -2.52 -3.72
C LYS A 241 -12.34 -2.93 -2.40
N LEU A 242 -11.44 -2.11 -1.83
CA LEU A 242 -10.80 -2.39 -0.55
C LEU A 242 -11.79 -2.24 0.63
N VAL A 243 -12.70 -1.27 0.59
CA VAL A 243 -13.79 -1.15 1.56
C VAL A 243 -14.66 -2.42 1.56
N ASN A 244 -15.06 -2.89 0.38
CA ASN A 244 -15.82 -4.13 0.23
C ASN A 244 -15.03 -5.39 0.62
N ALA A 245 -13.71 -5.35 0.56
CA ALA A 245 -12.82 -6.41 1.04
C ALA A 245 -12.57 -6.37 2.55
N GLY A 246 -13.07 -5.35 3.26
CA GLY A 246 -13.01 -5.24 4.72
C GLY A 246 -11.75 -4.57 5.25
N VAL A 247 -11.15 -3.61 4.52
CA VAL A 247 -10.05 -2.79 5.04
C VAL A 247 -10.46 -2.10 6.33
N SER A 248 -9.57 -2.09 7.32
CA SER A 248 -9.89 -1.55 8.65
C SER A 248 -9.98 -0.03 8.68
N THR A 249 -9.15 0.64 7.88
CA THR A 249 -8.98 2.09 7.92
C THR A 249 -8.90 2.67 6.51
N VAL A 250 -9.36 3.91 6.34
CA VAL A 250 -9.15 4.74 5.13
C VAL A 250 -8.59 6.08 5.59
N MET A 251 -7.50 6.54 4.96
CA MET A 251 -6.86 7.80 5.28
C MET A 251 -7.26 8.88 4.27
N CYS A 252 -7.79 10.01 4.73
CA CYS A 252 -8.05 11.17 3.88
C CYS A 252 -6.77 11.92 3.52
N ALA A 253 -6.72 12.45 2.29
CA ALA A 253 -5.55 13.11 1.71
C ALA A 253 -5.45 14.59 2.12
N TYR A 254 -4.30 15.21 1.89
CA TYR A 254 -4.05 16.64 2.12
C TYR A 254 -4.83 17.57 1.18
N ASN A 255 -5.01 17.16 -0.07
CA ASN A 255 -5.55 17.97 -1.15
C ASN A 255 -7.07 18.22 -1.03
N GLN A 256 -7.57 19.07 -1.92
CA GLN A 256 -9.00 19.27 -2.15
C GLN A 256 -9.48 18.47 -3.37
N ILE A 257 -10.77 18.15 -3.38
CA ILE A 257 -11.49 17.59 -4.55
C ILE A 257 -12.62 18.55 -4.87
N ASN A 258 -12.59 19.13 -6.08
CA ASN A 258 -13.62 20.07 -6.55
C ASN A 258 -13.91 21.20 -5.55
N GLY A 259 -12.89 21.67 -4.83
CA GLY A 259 -12.97 22.75 -3.85
C GLY A 259 -13.32 22.33 -2.41
N GLU A 260 -13.61 21.05 -2.15
CA GLU A 260 -13.78 20.53 -0.79
C GLU A 260 -12.48 19.91 -0.27
N PRO A 261 -11.91 20.31 0.88
CA PRO A 261 -10.77 19.64 1.48
C PRO A 261 -11.10 18.18 1.85
N CYS A 262 -10.27 17.23 1.48
CA CYS A 262 -10.57 15.81 1.60
C CYS A 262 -10.99 15.39 3.02
N CYS A 263 -10.31 15.87 4.06
CA CYS A 263 -10.56 15.46 5.45
C CYS A 263 -11.84 16.05 6.08
N THR A 264 -12.49 16.99 5.42
CA THR A 264 -13.77 17.59 5.85
C THR A 264 -14.86 17.51 4.78
N ALA A 265 -14.58 16.83 3.65
CA ALA A 265 -15.46 16.77 2.49
C ALA A 265 -16.76 16.02 2.81
N GLN A 266 -17.88 16.75 2.80
CA GLN A 266 -19.21 16.14 2.97
C GLN A 266 -19.57 15.25 1.77
N SER A 267 -19.15 15.63 0.56
CA SER A 267 -19.41 14.86 -0.66
C SER A 267 -18.65 13.54 -0.68
N ALA A 268 -17.36 13.53 -0.38
CA ALA A 268 -16.52 12.37 -0.48
C ALA A 268 -16.56 11.50 0.78
N MET A 269 -16.33 12.07 1.97
CA MET A 269 -16.24 11.30 3.20
C MET A 269 -17.62 10.83 3.70
N LYS A 270 -18.59 11.76 3.82
CA LYS A 270 -19.91 11.40 4.36
C LYS A 270 -20.77 10.69 3.35
N LYS A 271 -21.06 11.32 2.20
CA LYS A 271 -21.98 10.73 1.21
C LYS A 271 -21.42 9.45 0.60
N ILE A 272 -20.17 9.46 0.08
CA ILE A 272 -19.66 8.30 -0.64
C ILE A 272 -19.20 7.21 0.34
N ILE A 273 -18.25 7.49 1.24
CA ILE A 273 -17.72 6.43 2.11
C ILE A 273 -18.76 5.96 3.13
N ARG A 274 -19.35 6.89 3.90
CA ARG A 274 -20.23 6.49 5.01
C ARG A 274 -21.62 6.07 4.56
N GLU A 275 -22.25 6.84 3.68
CA GLU A 275 -23.67 6.63 3.34
C GLU A 275 -23.85 5.68 2.15
N GLU A 276 -23.06 5.82 1.07
CA GLU A 276 -23.18 4.96 -0.12
C GLU A 276 -22.48 3.60 0.09
N TRP A 277 -21.20 3.61 0.50
CA TRP A 277 -20.43 2.38 0.70
C TRP A 277 -20.67 1.71 2.05
N LYS A 278 -21.35 2.38 2.99
CA LYS A 278 -21.63 1.86 4.35
C LYS A 278 -20.37 1.46 5.11
N PHE A 279 -19.26 2.14 4.87
CA PHE A 279 -18.00 1.85 5.55
C PHE A 279 -18.12 2.11 7.06
N LYS A 280 -17.86 1.09 7.87
CA LYS A 280 -17.92 1.13 9.34
C LYS A 280 -16.53 1.20 9.99
N GLY A 281 -15.45 1.13 9.20
CA GLY A 281 -14.08 1.22 9.69
C GLY A 281 -13.68 2.64 10.05
N GLN A 282 -12.43 2.80 10.46
CA GLN A 282 -11.84 4.06 10.88
C GLN A 282 -11.54 4.97 9.67
N LEU A 283 -11.84 6.26 9.81
CA LEU A 283 -11.33 7.32 8.95
C LEU A 283 -10.27 8.10 9.71
N VAL A 284 -9.06 8.19 9.16
CA VAL A 284 -7.93 8.90 9.74
C VAL A 284 -7.45 10.00 8.79
N THR A 285 -6.87 11.08 9.33
CA THR A 285 -6.22 12.11 8.49
C THR A 285 -4.81 11.67 8.09
N ASP A 286 -4.33 12.16 6.96
CA ASP A 286 -2.90 12.29 6.75
C ASP A 286 -2.30 13.27 7.75
N CYS A 287 -0.98 13.19 8.00
CA CYS A 287 -0.36 13.91 9.12
C CYS A 287 -0.31 15.41 8.89
N GLY A 288 -0.96 16.16 9.80
CA GLY A 288 -1.08 17.62 9.69
C GLY A 288 -2.15 18.11 8.71
N ALA A 289 -2.93 17.23 8.07
CA ALA A 289 -3.90 17.64 7.04
C ALA A 289 -4.94 18.64 7.53
N LEU A 290 -5.38 18.58 8.79
CA LEU A 290 -6.27 19.59 9.33
C LEU A 290 -5.55 20.95 9.52
N ASN A 291 -4.27 20.94 9.88
CA ASN A 291 -3.47 22.17 9.93
C ASN A 291 -3.31 22.80 8.55
N ASP A 292 -3.12 22.00 7.50
CA ASP A 292 -3.04 22.49 6.13
C ASP A 292 -4.35 23.16 5.68
N ILE A 293 -5.49 22.55 6.03
CA ILE A 293 -6.81 23.17 5.77
C ILE A 293 -6.91 24.53 6.48
N ARG A 294 -6.52 24.60 7.75
CA ARG A 294 -6.52 25.87 8.51
C ARG A 294 -5.60 26.92 7.88
N ASN A 295 -4.43 26.51 7.40
CA ASN A 295 -3.46 27.43 6.80
C ASN A 295 -3.91 27.94 5.41
N THR A 296 -4.67 27.15 4.67
CA THR A 296 -5.21 27.54 3.36
C THR A 296 -6.54 28.29 3.45
N HIS A 297 -7.31 28.07 4.53
CA HIS A 297 -8.60 28.69 4.81
C HIS A 297 -8.52 29.48 6.13
N ASN A 298 -7.86 30.63 6.10
CA ASN A 298 -7.57 31.48 7.28
C ASN A 298 -8.80 31.99 8.05
N ASP A 299 -10.00 31.84 7.50
CA ASP A 299 -11.29 32.19 8.10
C ASP A 299 -11.84 31.09 9.01
N LEU A 300 -11.28 29.85 8.95
CA LEU A 300 -11.71 28.73 9.76
C LEU A 300 -10.93 28.66 11.08
N SER A 301 -11.64 28.78 12.23
CA SER A 301 -11.02 28.46 13.52
C SER A 301 -10.77 26.96 13.67
N ALA A 302 -9.74 26.57 14.43
CA ALA A 302 -9.47 25.17 14.74
C ALA A 302 -10.68 24.45 15.36
N THR A 303 -11.47 25.15 16.18
CA THR A 303 -12.70 24.66 16.81
C THR A 303 -13.78 24.31 15.78
N VAL A 304 -14.01 25.19 14.79
CA VAL A 304 -14.97 24.94 13.70
C VAL A 304 -14.47 23.78 12.81
N LEU A 305 -13.17 23.75 12.56
CA LEU A 305 -12.56 22.69 11.75
C LEU A 305 -12.64 21.31 12.41
N ALA A 306 -12.41 21.23 13.74
CA ALA A 306 -12.59 20.00 14.51
C ALA A 306 -14.04 19.47 14.39
N ALA A 307 -15.03 20.36 14.54
CA ALA A 307 -16.43 20.00 14.38
C ALA A 307 -16.75 19.53 12.95
N ALA A 308 -16.25 20.25 11.93
CA ALA A 308 -16.46 19.89 10.53
C ALA A 308 -15.89 18.50 10.19
N ALA A 309 -14.70 18.17 10.71
CA ALA A 309 -14.04 16.89 10.53
C ALA A 309 -14.86 15.73 11.15
N ILE A 310 -15.34 15.89 12.39
CA ILE A 310 -16.21 14.89 13.04
C ILE A 310 -17.53 14.72 12.26
N HIS A 311 -18.16 15.82 11.82
CA HIS A 311 -19.39 15.78 11.03
C HIS A 311 -19.19 15.13 9.65
N ALA A 312 -17.98 15.19 9.07
CA ALA A 312 -17.62 14.46 7.85
C ALA A 312 -17.39 12.97 8.09
N GLY A 313 -17.34 12.52 9.36
CA GLY A 313 -17.21 11.13 9.76
C GLY A 313 -15.78 10.71 10.12
N LEU A 314 -14.86 11.68 10.34
CA LEU A 314 -13.50 11.42 10.82
C LEU A 314 -13.51 10.80 12.22
N ASN A 315 -12.56 9.89 12.48
CA ASN A 315 -12.41 9.19 13.76
C ASN A 315 -11.08 9.53 14.45
N LEU A 316 -10.01 9.64 13.69
CA LEU A 316 -8.66 9.79 14.21
C LEU A 316 -7.91 10.90 13.44
N GLU A 317 -7.15 11.70 14.17
CA GLU A 317 -6.26 12.70 13.57
C GLU A 317 -4.79 12.34 13.76
N CYS A 318 -4.00 12.40 12.68
CA CYS A 318 -2.56 12.58 12.79
C CYS A 318 -2.24 14.06 12.88
N GLY A 319 -2.38 14.61 14.08
CA GLY A 319 -2.27 16.03 14.40
C GLY A 319 -2.78 16.29 15.80
N GLU A 320 -3.10 17.54 16.11
CA GLU A 320 -3.46 17.98 17.47
C GLU A 320 -4.81 18.71 17.57
N ILE A 321 -5.44 19.06 16.44
CA ILE A 321 -6.66 19.88 16.41
C ILE A 321 -7.82 19.19 17.13
N LEU A 322 -8.05 17.90 16.89
CA LEU A 322 -9.15 17.21 17.55
C LEU A 322 -8.93 17.15 19.07
N GLN A 323 -7.72 16.82 19.51
CA GLN A 323 -7.42 16.72 20.94
C GLN A 323 -7.50 18.05 21.69
N HIS A 324 -7.15 19.18 21.03
CA HIS A 324 -7.13 20.49 21.66
C HIS A 324 -8.47 21.24 21.58
N ASP A 325 -9.22 21.08 20.48
CA ASP A 325 -10.35 21.96 20.16
C ASP A 325 -11.73 21.32 20.37
N ILE A 326 -11.86 20.00 20.47
CA ILE A 326 -13.16 19.33 20.66
C ILE A 326 -13.87 19.76 21.94
N SER A 327 -13.16 19.88 23.08
CA SER A 327 -13.76 20.38 24.32
C SER A 327 -14.41 21.75 24.15
N LYS A 328 -13.76 22.63 23.38
CA LYS A 328 -14.28 23.94 23.07
C LYS A 328 -15.46 23.88 22.10
N ALA A 329 -15.38 23.03 21.08
CA ALA A 329 -16.49 22.82 20.13
C ALA A 329 -17.77 22.31 20.83
N ILE A 330 -17.64 21.45 21.85
CA ILE A 330 -18.78 21.00 22.66
C ILE A 330 -19.33 22.15 23.50
N LYS A 331 -18.48 22.94 24.16
CA LYS A 331 -18.92 24.11 24.96
C LYS A 331 -19.62 25.17 24.13
N GLU A 332 -19.20 25.36 22.89
CA GLU A 332 -19.82 26.30 21.94
C GLU A 332 -21.07 25.72 21.26
N GLY A 333 -21.44 24.45 21.52
CA GLY A 333 -22.60 23.80 20.95
C GLY A 333 -22.42 23.34 19.49
N LEU A 334 -21.21 23.32 18.98
CA LEU A 334 -20.86 22.85 17.63
C LEU A 334 -20.86 21.32 17.55
N LEU A 335 -20.59 20.64 18.66
CA LEU A 335 -20.58 19.18 18.81
C LEU A 335 -21.31 18.75 20.08
N LYS A 336 -21.78 17.51 20.10
CA LYS A 336 -22.27 16.81 21.28
C LYS A 336 -21.31 15.70 21.67
N GLU A 337 -21.23 15.36 22.96
CA GLU A 337 -20.43 14.23 23.43
C GLU A 337 -20.82 12.91 22.74
N SER A 338 -22.10 12.69 22.43
CA SER A 338 -22.56 11.51 21.70
C SER A 338 -22.00 11.36 20.29
N GLU A 339 -21.54 12.46 19.67
CA GLU A 339 -20.87 12.41 18.37
C GLU A 339 -19.41 11.96 18.54
N ILE A 340 -18.78 12.30 19.65
CA ILE A 340 -17.47 11.79 20.04
C ILE A 340 -17.55 10.29 20.37
N ASP A 341 -18.59 9.85 21.10
CA ASP A 341 -18.87 8.44 21.34
C ASP A 341 -18.96 7.64 20.03
N SER A 342 -19.65 8.23 19.05
CA SER A 342 -19.80 7.63 17.73
C SER A 342 -18.48 7.61 16.94
N ALA A 343 -17.66 8.66 17.05
CA ALA A 343 -16.36 8.73 16.40
C ALA A 343 -15.36 7.70 16.95
N LEU A 344 -15.41 7.39 18.25
CA LEU A 344 -14.51 6.42 18.88
C LEU A 344 -14.85 4.95 18.58
N LEU A 345 -16.07 4.65 18.17
CA LEU A 345 -16.52 3.27 18.00
C LEU A 345 -15.67 2.47 16.98
N PRO A 346 -15.30 3.00 15.80
CA PRO A 346 -14.40 2.29 14.87
C PRO A 346 -13.00 2.07 15.45
N ASP A 347 -12.43 3.05 16.14
CA ASP A 347 -11.09 2.99 16.72
C ASP A 347 -11.00 1.88 17.79
N LEU A 348 -11.95 1.86 18.70
CA LEU A 348 -12.04 0.81 19.71
C LEU A 348 -12.31 -0.55 19.09
N SER A 349 -13.15 -0.61 18.06
CA SER A 349 -13.41 -1.86 17.35
C SER A 349 -12.14 -2.47 16.77
N ILE A 350 -11.24 -1.66 16.19
CA ILE A 350 -9.93 -2.11 15.71
C ILE A 350 -9.06 -2.57 16.88
N ARG A 351 -8.98 -1.81 17.98
CA ARG A 351 -8.16 -2.17 19.16
C ARG A 351 -8.63 -3.48 19.80
N PHE A 352 -9.93 -3.70 19.91
CA PHE A 352 -10.49 -5.00 20.35
C PHE A 352 -10.10 -6.14 19.42
N ARG A 353 -10.23 -5.93 18.10
CA ARG A 353 -9.83 -6.92 17.10
C ARG A 353 -8.32 -7.16 17.05
N LEU A 354 -7.50 -6.18 17.42
CA LEU A 354 -6.05 -6.38 17.59
C LEU A 354 -5.73 -7.18 18.88
N GLY A 355 -6.72 -7.39 19.75
CA GLY A 355 -6.59 -8.19 20.99
C GLY A 355 -6.01 -7.41 22.17
N PHE A 356 -6.08 -6.06 22.16
CA PHE A 356 -5.46 -5.23 23.21
C PHE A 356 -6.15 -5.33 24.60
N PHE A 357 -7.38 -5.81 24.63
CA PHE A 357 -8.19 -5.94 25.84
C PHE A 357 -8.40 -7.40 26.27
N ASP A 358 -7.76 -8.33 25.58
CA ASP A 358 -7.96 -9.76 25.77
C ASP A 358 -6.68 -10.41 26.34
N PRO A 359 -6.80 -11.50 27.12
CA PRO A 359 -5.62 -12.19 27.61
C PRO A 359 -4.82 -12.78 26.41
N PRO A 360 -3.48 -12.82 26.50
CA PRO A 360 -2.63 -13.34 25.41
C PRO A 360 -3.04 -14.74 24.93
N SER A 361 -3.55 -15.58 25.83
CA SER A 361 -4.02 -16.94 25.49
C SER A 361 -5.23 -17.00 24.58
N ALA A 362 -6.01 -15.90 24.46
CA ALA A 362 -7.15 -15.80 23.55
C ALA A 362 -6.73 -15.30 22.16
N ASN A 363 -5.60 -14.62 22.03
CA ASN A 363 -5.14 -14.02 20.78
C ASN A 363 -4.19 -15.00 20.06
N PRO A 364 -4.55 -15.50 18.86
CA PRO A 364 -3.74 -16.48 18.12
C PRO A 364 -2.38 -15.94 17.66
N PHE A 365 -2.18 -14.61 17.71
CA PHE A 365 -0.97 -13.94 17.24
C PHE A 365 0.00 -13.58 18.38
N SER A 366 -0.29 -13.95 19.63
CA SER A 366 0.55 -13.67 20.79
C SER A 366 1.86 -14.47 20.84
N GLY A 367 1.96 -15.56 20.05
CA GLY A 367 3.13 -16.44 20.03
C GLY A 367 4.27 -16.00 19.09
N TYR A 368 4.09 -14.95 18.27
CA TYR A 368 5.18 -14.45 17.43
C TYR A 368 6.25 -13.75 18.27
N ASN A 369 7.51 -14.08 17.99
CA ASN A 369 8.69 -13.65 18.72
C ASN A 369 9.82 -13.25 17.76
N GLU A 370 11.06 -13.09 18.28
CA GLU A 370 12.23 -12.69 17.50
C GLU A 370 12.52 -13.63 16.31
N ASP A 371 12.32 -14.94 16.45
CA ASP A 371 12.51 -15.92 15.35
C ASP A 371 11.55 -15.70 14.18
N SER A 372 10.52 -14.90 14.37
CA SER A 372 9.55 -14.53 13.33
C SER A 372 9.97 -13.30 12.50
N ILE A 373 11.12 -12.68 12.81
CA ILE A 373 11.63 -11.48 12.12
C ILE A 373 12.73 -11.88 11.16
N HIS A 374 12.62 -11.46 9.90
CA HIS A 374 13.65 -11.58 8.86
C HIS A 374 14.26 -13.00 8.73
N GLY A 375 13.41 -14.05 8.75
CA GLY A 375 13.85 -15.43 8.59
C GLY A 375 14.21 -15.80 7.14
N GLU A 376 14.88 -16.93 6.96
CA GLU A 376 15.32 -17.44 5.64
C GLU A 376 14.17 -17.57 4.62
N MET A 377 12.99 -17.99 5.08
CA MET A 377 11.80 -18.05 4.20
C MET A 377 11.36 -16.67 3.73
N HIS A 378 11.48 -15.64 4.57
CA HIS A 378 11.14 -14.26 4.22
C HIS A 378 12.11 -13.71 3.16
N THR A 379 13.41 -13.91 3.36
CA THR A 379 14.46 -13.56 2.40
C THR A 379 14.27 -14.29 1.05
N SER A 380 13.91 -15.58 1.08
CA SER A 380 13.60 -16.33 -0.13
C SER A 380 12.38 -15.78 -0.87
N LEU A 381 11.35 -15.36 -0.14
CA LEU A 381 10.17 -14.71 -0.71
C LEU A 381 10.53 -13.33 -1.32
N ALA A 382 11.37 -12.54 -0.64
CA ALA A 382 11.88 -11.27 -1.17
C ALA A 382 12.61 -11.47 -2.51
N ARG A 383 13.49 -12.49 -2.61
CA ARG A 383 14.17 -12.86 -3.85
C ARG A 383 13.19 -13.25 -4.96
N LYS A 384 12.19 -14.07 -4.65
CA LYS A 384 11.14 -14.50 -5.60
C LYS A 384 10.33 -13.31 -6.12
N LEU A 385 9.95 -12.38 -5.24
CA LEU A 385 9.24 -11.15 -5.62
C LEU A 385 10.12 -10.26 -6.50
N ALA A 386 11.39 -10.07 -6.16
CA ALA A 386 12.33 -9.32 -6.98
C ALA A 386 12.53 -9.94 -8.37
N GLN A 387 12.63 -11.27 -8.48
CA GLN A 387 12.70 -11.96 -9.77
C GLN A 387 11.45 -11.71 -10.64
N GLU A 388 10.25 -11.74 -10.04
CA GLU A 388 8.99 -11.54 -10.78
C GLU A 388 8.68 -10.07 -11.06
N SER A 389 9.33 -9.12 -10.37
CA SER A 389 9.13 -7.67 -10.55
C SER A 389 9.95 -7.10 -11.69
N MET A 390 11.14 -7.63 -11.97
CA MET A 390 12.04 -7.10 -12.99
C MET A 390 11.50 -7.30 -14.39
N VAL A 391 11.49 -6.21 -15.19
CA VAL A 391 10.92 -6.19 -16.54
C VAL A 391 12.03 -6.16 -17.57
N MET A 392 12.13 -7.19 -18.40
CA MET A 392 13.03 -7.18 -19.56
C MET A 392 12.37 -6.37 -20.69
N LEU A 393 13.02 -5.25 -21.06
CA LEU A 393 12.52 -4.31 -22.08
C LEU A 393 13.14 -4.55 -23.46
N LYS A 394 14.35 -5.08 -23.49
CA LYS A 394 15.06 -5.41 -24.73
C LYS A 394 15.99 -6.60 -24.52
N ASN A 395 16.07 -7.49 -25.51
CA ASN A 395 17.07 -8.55 -25.59
C ASN A 395 17.32 -8.92 -27.06
N ASN A 396 18.51 -8.63 -27.56
CA ASN A 396 18.95 -8.96 -28.92
C ASN A 396 19.54 -10.37 -29.00
N GLY A 397 19.09 -11.30 -28.13
CA GLY A 397 19.61 -12.66 -28.04
C GLY A 397 20.89 -12.80 -27.19
N LEU A 398 21.23 -11.74 -26.42
CA LEU A 398 22.38 -11.77 -25.49
C LEU A 398 22.07 -12.56 -24.22
N LEU A 399 20.87 -12.38 -23.68
CA LEU A 399 20.42 -13.04 -22.45
C LEU A 399 19.61 -14.30 -22.78
N PRO A 400 19.73 -15.36 -21.94
CA PRO A 400 20.59 -15.47 -20.77
C PRO A 400 22.08 -15.60 -21.14
N LEU A 401 22.95 -15.13 -20.23
CA LEU A 401 24.39 -15.21 -20.39
C LEU A 401 24.88 -16.66 -20.28
N ASP A 402 25.60 -17.11 -21.28
CA ASP A 402 26.29 -18.40 -21.28
C ASP A 402 27.66 -18.21 -20.59
N LYS A 403 27.81 -18.73 -19.37
CA LYS A 403 29.05 -18.58 -18.58
C LYS A 403 30.31 -19.08 -19.31
N GLN A 404 30.16 -20.05 -20.23
CA GLN A 404 31.31 -20.59 -20.98
C GLN A 404 31.87 -19.59 -22.01
N LYS A 405 31.13 -18.54 -22.36
CA LYS A 405 31.55 -17.55 -23.36
C LYS A 405 32.28 -16.34 -22.76
N TYR A 406 32.28 -16.20 -21.44
CA TYR A 406 32.82 -15.00 -20.78
C TYR A 406 33.86 -15.38 -19.74
N HIS A 407 35.01 -14.72 -19.77
CA HIS A 407 36.08 -14.84 -18.77
C HIS A 407 36.17 -13.59 -17.89
N SER A 408 35.58 -12.47 -18.35
CA SER A 408 35.58 -11.22 -17.62
C SER A 408 34.29 -10.43 -17.83
N ILE A 409 33.76 -9.88 -16.75
CA ILE A 409 32.59 -8.99 -16.71
C ILE A 409 32.97 -7.71 -16.00
N MET A 410 32.74 -6.56 -16.66
CA MET A 410 32.84 -5.25 -16.04
C MET A 410 31.44 -4.77 -15.59
N VAL A 411 31.25 -4.58 -14.31
CA VAL A 411 30.04 -3.96 -13.74
C VAL A 411 30.32 -2.49 -13.51
N VAL A 412 29.49 -1.61 -14.03
CA VAL A 412 29.67 -0.16 -13.89
C VAL A 412 28.38 0.54 -13.46
N GLY A 413 28.56 1.71 -12.86
CA GLY A 413 27.47 2.58 -12.45
C GLY A 413 27.30 2.67 -10.94
N ALA A 414 27.00 3.88 -10.44
CA ALA A 414 26.85 4.14 -9.01
C ALA A 414 25.75 3.26 -8.35
N ASN A 415 24.69 2.95 -9.09
CA ASN A 415 23.58 2.16 -8.58
C ASN A 415 23.93 0.66 -8.46
N ALA A 416 25.06 0.20 -9.03
CA ALA A 416 25.45 -1.22 -8.96
C ALA A 416 25.81 -1.67 -7.54
N SER A 417 26.37 -0.79 -6.72
CA SER A 417 26.74 -1.07 -5.32
C SER A 417 25.92 -0.31 -4.29
N SER A 418 25.00 0.57 -4.72
CA SER A 418 24.14 1.34 -3.82
C SER A 418 23.07 0.47 -3.17
N LEU A 419 22.93 0.56 -1.86
CA LEU A 419 21.84 -0.08 -1.11
C LEU A 419 20.55 0.74 -1.16
N ASP A 420 20.63 2.07 -1.30
CA ASP A 420 19.45 2.95 -1.35
C ASP A 420 18.48 2.55 -2.47
N VAL A 421 19.04 2.17 -3.64
CA VAL A 421 18.22 1.74 -4.78
C VAL A 421 17.56 0.37 -4.57
N LEU A 422 18.01 -0.41 -3.60
CA LEU A 422 17.35 -1.65 -3.20
C LEU A 422 16.18 -1.36 -2.26
N MET A 423 16.38 -0.45 -1.32
CA MET A 423 15.44 -0.19 -0.22
C MET A 423 14.18 0.53 -0.65
N GLY A 424 14.25 1.45 -1.61
CA GLY A 424 13.10 2.29 -1.93
C GLY A 424 12.76 3.29 -0.81
N SER A 425 11.46 3.61 -0.63
CA SER A 425 10.96 4.48 0.43
C SER A 425 10.17 3.67 1.46
N TYR A 426 10.07 4.15 2.71
CA TYR A 426 9.33 3.48 3.78
C TYR A 426 9.79 2.03 4.05
N HIS A 427 11.04 1.86 4.36
CA HIS A 427 11.68 0.56 4.55
C HIS A 427 12.18 0.33 5.99
N GLY A 428 12.39 -0.93 6.35
CA GLY A 428 13.23 -1.36 7.45
C GLY A 428 14.70 -1.43 7.03
N ILE A 429 15.54 -1.98 7.90
CA ILE A 429 16.96 -2.24 7.63
C ILE A 429 17.27 -3.71 7.93
N ASN A 430 18.26 -4.29 7.25
CA ASN A 430 18.82 -5.58 7.61
C ASN A 430 20.26 -5.71 7.09
N GLY A 431 20.97 -6.73 7.59
CA GLY A 431 22.36 -7.02 7.22
C GLY A 431 22.52 -7.88 5.96
N ASN A 432 21.44 -8.35 5.35
CA ASN A 432 21.47 -9.33 4.27
C ASN A 432 21.11 -8.74 2.89
N MET A 433 21.30 -7.44 2.71
CA MET A 433 21.07 -6.77 1.43
C MET A 433 22.16 -7.14 0.43
N ILE A 434 21.77 -7.63 -0.74
CA ILE A 434 22.68 -8.02 -1.82
C ILE A 434 22.61 -7.00 -2.94
N SER A 435 23.66 -6.21 -3.10
CA SER A 435 23.78 -5.25 -4.20
C SER A 435 23.85 -5.95 -5.57
N PHE A 436 23.59 -5.20 -6.64
CA PHE A 436 23.65 -5.77 -7.99
C PHE A 436 25.06 -6.28 -8.33
N ALA A 437 26.09 -5.55 -7.96
CA ALA A 437 27.48 -5.95 -8.17
C ALA A 437 27.81 -7.25 -7.43
N GLU A 438 27.39 -7.37 -6.17
CA GLU A 438 27.57 -8.61 -5.39
C GLU A 438 26.82 -9.79 -5.98
N GLY A 439 25.54 -9.63 -6.29
CA GLY A 439 24.74 -10.71 -6.88
C GLY A 439 25.32 -11.22 -8.18
N ILE A 440 25.80 -10.33 -9.06
CA ILE A 440 26.47 -10.69 -10.31
C ILE A 440 27.76 -11.44 -10.01
N ALA A 441 28.61 -10.96 -9.10
CA ALA A 441 29.88 -11.61 -8.75
C ALA A 441 29.66 -13.00 -8.13
N GLN A 442 28.72 -13.13 -7.20
CA GLN A 442 28.37 -14.42 -6.59
C GLN A 442 27.88 -15.44 -7.63
N GLN A 443 27.01 -15.00 -8.54
CA GLN A 443 26.43 -15.91 -9.54
C GLN A 443 27.42 -16.22 -10.68
N ALA A 444 28.32 -15.30 -11.06
CA ALA A 444 29.38 -15.53 -12.04
C ALA A 444 30.30 -16.67 -11.57
N GLY A 445 30.64 -16.71 -10.28
CA GLY A 445 31.51 -17.71 -9.69
C GLY A 445 32.99 -17.46 -9.95
N PRO A 446 33.88 -18.37 -9.54
CA PRO A 446 35.33 -18.16 -9.56
C PRO A 446 35.96 -18.15 -10.96
N ASP A 447 35.27 -18.67 -11.97
CA ASP A 447 35.80 -18.82 -13.33
C ASP A 447 35.66 -17.55 -14.18
N ILE A 448 34.91 -16.57 -13.70
CA ILE A 448 34.66 -15.29 -14.39
C ILE A 448 35.20 -14.13 -13.51
N ALA A 449 36.15 -13.41 -14.00
CA ALA A 449 36.67 -12.22 -13.32
C ALA A 449 35.60 -11.09 -13.38
N VAL A 450 35.02 -10.73 -12.25
CA VAL A 450 34.07 -9.62 -12.14
C VAL A 450 34.75 -8.42 -11.52
N GLN A 451 34.77 -7.30 -12.23
CA GLN A 451 35.27 -6.02 -11.77
C GLN A 451 34.13 -5.02 -11.62
N TYR A 452 34.27 -4.09 -10.68
CA TYR A 452 33.31 -3.01 -10.47
C TYR A 452 34.01 -1.64 -10.49
N ASP A 453 33.39 -0.66 -11.12
CA ASP A 453 33.76 0.75 -11.05
C ASP A 453 32.47 1.61 -10.99
N GLN A 454 32.45 2.63 -10.13
CA GLN A 454 31.32 3.54 -10.03
C GLN A 454 31.00 4.26 -11.35
N GLY A 455 32.05 4.52 -12.15
CA GLY A 455 31.94 5.03 -13.52
C GLY A 455 31.70 6.52 -13.65
N TYR A 456 30.82 7.11 -12.88
CA TYR A 456 30.43 8.52 -12.98
C TYR A 456 29.97 9.10 -11.63
N ASP A 457 29.97 10.43 -11.55
CA ASP A 457 29.21 11.21 -10.58
C ASP A 457 28.07 11.95 -11.31
N ASN A 458 26.88 11.99 -10.73
CA ASN A 458 25.72 12.66 -11.35
C ASN A 458 25.92 14.17 -11.58
N LYS A 459 26.88 14.79 -10.90
CA LYS A 459 27.25 16.22 -11.04
C LYS A 459 28.32 16.46 -12.08
N ASP A 460 29.04 15.41 -12.54
CA ASP A 460 30.12 15.51 -13.52
C ASP A 460 29.81 14.68 -14.78
N SER A 461 29.60 15.33 -15.89
CA SER A 461 29.30 14.71 -17.19
C SER A 461 30.53 14.64 -18.15
N ILE A 462 31.74 14.81 -17.64
CA ILE A 462 32.95 14.89 -18.44
C ILE A 462 33.95 13.79 -18.03
N HIS A 463 34.17 13.60 -16.74
CA HIS A 463 35.12 12.63 -16.21
C HIS A 463 34.48 11.32 -15.88
N PHE A 464 34.95 10.23 -16.45
CA PHE A 464 34.36 8.90 -16.33
C PHE A 464 35.40 7.84 -15.98
N GLY A 465 35.08 7.01 -14.97
CA GLY A 465 35.86 5.82 -14.60
C GLY A 465 35.46 4.58 -15.39
N GLY A 466 36.21 3.51 -15.24
CA GLY A 466 35.88 2.17 -15.74
C GLY A 466 35.90 1.98 -17.27
N ILE A 467 35.99 3.04 -18.07
CA ILE A 467 35.85 2.98 -19.54
C ILE A 467 36.93 2.06 -20.17
N TRP A 468 38.19 2.21 -19.74
CA TRP A 468 39.27 1.37 -20.25
C TRP A 468 39.08 -0.10 -19.89
N ALA A 469 38.70 -0.39 -18.64
CA ALA A 469 38.45 -1.75 -18.14
C ALA A 469 37.27 -2.39 -18.89
N ALA A 470 36.18 -1.63 -19.15
CA ALA A 470 35.04 -2.07 -19.95
C ALA A 470 35.48 -2.46 -21.38
N GLY A 471 36.41 -1.71 -21.99
CA GLY A 471 36.98 -2.05 -23.31
C GLY A 471 37.79 -3.34 -23.32
N MET A 472 38.39 -3.72 -22.20
CA MET A 472 39.17 -4.95 -22.04
C MET A 472 38.36 -6.17 -21.61
N SER A 473 37.20 -5.96 -21.02
CA SER A 473 36.30 -7.04 -20.55
C SER A 473 35.50 -7.64 -21.70
N ASP A 474 35.03 -8.90 -21.55
CA ASP A 474 34.24 -9.58 -22.56
C ASP A 474 32.78 -9.08 -22.61
N LEU A 475 32.27 -8.61 -21.46
CA LEU A 475 30.89 -8.09 -21.27
C LEU A 475 30.92 -6.91 -20.29
N THR A 476 30.08 -5.92 -20.56
CA THR A 476 29.82 -4.84 -19.62
C THR A 476 28.35 -4.88 -19.16
N ILE A 477 28.13 -4.72 -17.85
CA ILE A 477 26.82 -4.55 -17.25
C ILE A 477 26.76 -3.17 -16.59
N ALA A 478 25.98 -2.25 -17.16
CA ALA A 478 25.83 -0.90 -16.65
C ALA A 478 24.56 -0.79 -15.82
N VAL A 479 24.69 -0.48 -14.52
CA VAL A 479 23.55 -0.24 -13.62
C VAL A 479 23.39 1.27 -13.40
N ILE A 480 22.40 1.84 -14.03
CA ILE A 480 22.10 3.27 -14.04
C ILE A 480 20.67 3.53 -13.63
N GLY A 481 20.30 4.77 -13.41
CA GLY A 481 18.89 5.09 -13.13
C GLY A 481 18.70 6.13 -12.03
N LEU A 482 17.52 6.11 -11.47
CA LEU A 482 17.12 6.97 -10.36
C LEU A 482 17.35 6.27 -9.02
N SER A 483 17.10 7.02 -7.96
CA SER A 483 17.11 6.53 -6.58
C SER A 483 16.02 7.25 -5.77
N PRO A 484 15.61 6.74 -4.61
CA PRO A 484 14.59 7.36 -3.78
C PRO A 484 14.88 8.79 -3.34
N VAL A 485 16.15 9.20 -3.34
CA VAL A 485 16.55 10.59 -3.02
C VAL A 485 16.37 11.56 -4.21
N LEU A 486 16.11 11.06 -5.42
CA LEU A 486 15.88 11.85 -6.65
C LEU A 486 14.41 11.93 -7.04
N GLU A 487 13.59 10.94 -6.65
CA GLU A 487 12.14 10.92 -6.86
C GLU A 487 11.49 10.24 -5.65
N GLY A 488 10.41 10.81 -5.12
CA GLY A 488 9.74 10.27 -3.94
C GLY A 488 8.83 11.28 -3.27
N GLU A 489 8.62 11.12 -1.99
CA GLU A 489 7.87 12.04 -1.15
C GLU A 489 8.65 13.32 -0.88
N GLU A 490 7.94 14.43 -0.73
CA GLU A 490 8.51 15.69 -0.26
C GLU A 490 9.25 15.50 1.07
N GLY A 491 10.48 16.00 1.14
CA GLY A 491 11.36 15.82 2.31
C GLY A 491 12.28 14.59 2.21
N ASP A 492 11.77 13.43 1.80
CA ASP A 492 12.58 12.22 1.63
C ASP A 492 13.42 12.27 0.32
N ALA A 493 12.84 12.75 -0.77
CA ALA A 493 13.53 12.94 -2.04
C ALA A 493 14.32 14.27 -2.07
N PHE A 494 15.25 14.43 -1.13
CA PHE A 494 15.97 15.69 -0.86
C PHE A 494 16.91 16.16 -1.99
N LEU A 495 17.23 15.33 -2.98
CA LEU A 495 17.97 15.71 -4.19
C LEU A 495 17.03 16.05 -5.37
N SER A 496 15.72 15.89 -5.22
CA SER A 496 14.75 16.36 -6.19
C SER A 496 14.75 17.87 -6.27
N LYS A 497 14.63 18.41 -7.48
CA LYS A 497 14.52 19.86 -7.72
C LYS A 497 13.08 20.38 -7.67
N SER A 498 12.11 19.49 -7.42
CA SER A 498 10.69 19.78 -7.51
C SER A 498 9.88 19.09 -6.40
N GLY A 499 10.41 19.13 -5.14
CA GLY A 499 9.72 18.60 -3.97
C GLY A 499 9.42 17.10 -4.01
N GLY A 500 10.22 16.31 -4.73
CA GLY A 500 10.01 14.88 -4.94
C GLY A 500 9.58 14.53 -6.37
N ASP A 501 8.85 15.41 -7.05
CA ASP A 501 8.42 15.22 -8.44
C ASP A 501 9.58 15.28 -9.44
N ARG A 502 9.32 14.76 -10.63
CA ARG A 502 10.25 14.80 -11.77
C ARG A 502 9.86 15.89 -12.76
N LEU A 503 10.84 16.71 -13.15
CA LEU A 503 10.67 17.72 -14.20
C LEU A 503 10.79 17.15 -15.62
N SER A 504 11.38 15.95 -15.75
CA SER A 504 11.68 15.29 -17.01
C SER A 504 11.66 13.77 -16.83
N MET A 505 11.32 13.04 -17.88
CA MET A 505 11.45 11.58 -17.90
C MET A 505 12.89 11.11 -18.16
N SER A 506 13.81 12.02 -18.54
CA SER A 506 15.19 11.65 -18.77
C SER A 506 15.96 11.31 -17.50
N LEU A 507 16.92 10.40 -17.60
CA LEU A 507 17.92 10.18 -16.57
C LEU A 507 18.88 11.38 -16.47
N PRO A 508 19.63 11.54 -15.37
CA PRO A 508 20.68 12.52 -15.22
C PRO A 508 21.64 12.51 -16.42
N ASN A 509 22.02 13.68 -16.92
CA ASN A 509 22.82 13.79 -18.14
C ASN A 509 24.18 13.08 -18.04
N ALA A 510 24.79 13.08 -16.86
CA ALA A 510 26.05 12.36 -16.62
C ALA A 510 25.93 10.86 -16.97
N GLN A 511 24.84 10.22 -16.56
CA GLN A 511 24.59 8.80 -16.85
C GLN A 511 24.42 8.53 -18.36
N LEU A 512 23.73 9.41 -19.07
CA LEU A 512 23.51 9.28 -20.51
C LEU A 512 24.79 9.52 -21.32
N GLN A 513 25.62 10.49 -20.91
CA GLN A 513 26.94 10.70 -21.52
C GLN A 513 27.89 9.55 -21.23
N TYR A 514 27.86 9.03 -19.99
CA TYR A 514 28.63 7.86 -19.61
C TYR A 514 28.28 6.63 -20.47
N LEU A 515 26.99 6.32 -20.62
CA LEU A 515 26.55 5.20 -21.44
C LEU A 515 26.98 5.34 -22.90
N LYS A 516 26.85 6.54 -23.47
CA LYS A 516 27.36 6.85 -24.81
C LYS A 516 28.87 6.59 -24.91
N LYS A 517 29.65 7.09 -23.95
CA LYS A 517 31.12 6.93 -23.94
C LYS A 517 31.54 5.47 -23.77
N LEU A 518 30.81 4.68 -22.94
CA LEU A 518 31.03 3.23 -22.86
C LEU A 518 30.88 2.57 -24.23
N LYS A 519 29.77 2.84 -24.93
CA LYS A 519 29.48 2.18 -26.22
C LYS A 519 30.46 2.63 -27.32
N GLU A 520 30.93 3.87 -27.30
CA GLU A 520 31.97 4.36 -28.22
C GLU A 520 33.33 3.70 -27.95
N SER A 521 33.61 3.33 -26.72
CA SER A 521 34.91 2.79 -26.29
C SER A 521 35.04 1.27 -26.42
N THR A 522 33.91 0.56 -26.56
CA THR A 522 33.90 -0.90 -26.69
C THR A 522 32.89 -1.38 -27.73
N LYS A 523 33.28 -2.41 -28.50
CA LYS A 523 32.40 -3.14 -29.41
C LYS A 523 31.81 -4.38 -28.73
N LYS A 524 32.13 -4.60 -27.47
CA LYS A 524 31.65 -5.75 -26.67
C LYS A 524 30.18 -5.60 -26.31
N PRO A 525 29.50 -6.69 -25.96
CA PRO A 525 28.10 -6.66 -25.51
C PRO A 525 27.91 -5.77 -24.29
N LEU A 526 26.77 -5.07 -24.24
CA LEU A 526 26.40 -4.17 -23.15
C LEU A 526 24.99 -4.48 -22.66
N VAL A 527 24.87 -4.90 -21.41
CA VAL A 527 23.59 -4.99 -20.69
C VAL A 527 23.40 -3.70 -19.89
N VAL A 528 22.21 -3.11 -19.99
CA VAL A 528 21.84 -1.96 -19.16
C VAL A 528 20.75 -2.37 -18.19
N VAL A 529 20.99 -2.19 -16.91
CA VAL A 529 20.04 -2.38 -15.80
C VAL A 529 19.63 -1.01 -15.30
N ILE A 530 18.33 -0.79 -15.17
CA ILE A 530 17.78 0.52 -14.83
C ILE A 530 17.04 0.42 -13.50
N THR A 531 17.37 1.29 -12.57
CA THR A 531 16.62 1.53 -11.35
C THR A 531 15.77 2.78 -11.50
N ALA A 532 14.47 2.70 -11.24
CA ALA A 532 13.55 3.83 -11.26
C ALA A 532 12.24 3.46 -10.59
N GLY A 533 11.55 4.42 -9.99
CA GLY A 533 10.19 4.25 -9.49
C GLY A 533 9.10 4.72 -10.46
N SER A 534 9.48 5.25 -11.62
CA SER A 534 8.59 5.86 -12.60
C SER A 534 8.98 5.51 -14.05
N ALA A 535 8.11 5.84 -15.01
CA ALA A 535 8.46 5.74 -16.43
C ALA A 535 9.58 6.72 -16.79
N ILE A 536 10.55 6.25 -17.57
CA ILE A 536 11.70 7.04 -18.03
C ILE A 536 11.79 7.06 -19.55
N ASP A 537 12.49 8.07 -20.09
CA ASP A 537 12.83 8.15 -21.50
C ASP A 537 14.02 7.22 -21.81
N LEU A 538 13.73 6.17 -22.55
CA LEU A 538 14.70 5.14 -22.98
C LEU A 538 15.30 5.40 -24.37
N SER A 539 14.87 6.43 -25.07
CA SER A 539 15.28 6.74 -26.46
C SER A 539 16.82 6.90 -26.59
N ARG A 540 17.46 7.40 -25.53
CA ARG A 540 18.90 7.58 -25.45
C ARG A 540 19.67 6.39 -24.81
N ILE A 541 18.99 5.31 -24.46
CA ILE A 541 19.54 4.10 -23.83
C ILE A 541 19.45 2.92 -24.79
N LEU A 542 18.26 2.68 -25.35
CA LEU A 542 17.99 1.54 -26.22
C LEU A 542 18.97 1.37 -27.40
N PRO A 543 19.45 2.45 -28.08
CA PRO A 543 20.39 2.31 -29.19
C PRO A 543 21.75 1.74 -28.78
N TYR A 544 22.15 1.91 -27.52
CA TYR A 544 23.47 1.50 -27.04
C TYR A 544 23.51 0.11 -26.42
N ALA A 545 22.37 -0.36 -25.89
CA ALA A 545 22.27 -1.61 -25.13
C ALA A 545 21.90 -2.80 -26.01
N ASP A 546 22.50 -3.97 -25.78
CA ASP A 546 22.11 -5.25 -26.37
C ASP A 546 20.96 -5.90 -25.60
N ALA A 547 20.90 -5.69 -24.27
CA ALA A 547 19.77 -6.03 -23.41
C ALA A 547 19.49 -4.92 -22.40
N VAL A 548 18.21 -4.74 -22.04
CA VAL A 548 17.76 -3.73 -21.06
C VAL A 548 16.78 -4.38 -20.09
N ILE A 549 17.08 -4.25 -18.79
CA ILE A 549 16.24 -4.72 -17.69
C ILE A 549 15.89 -3.53 -16.79
N LEU A 550 14.60 -3.32 -16.53
CA LEU A 550 14.12 -2.40 -15.52
C LEU A 550 13.95 -3.16 -14.21
N ALA A 551 14.74 -2.79 -13.20
CA ALA A 551 14.77 -3.47 -11.91
C ALA A 551 13.87 -2.80 -10.86
N TRP A 552 13.31 -1.63 -11.11
CA TRP A 552 12.60 -0.79 -10.13
C TRP A 552 13.48 -0.49 -8.91
N TYR A 553 12.92 -0.61 -7.70
CA TYR A 553 13.64 -0.68 -6.42
C TYR A 553 13.34 -2.07 -5.83
N PRO A 554 14.24 -3.05 -6.02
CA PRO A 554 13.87 -4.47 -5.99
C PRO A 554 13.92 -5.14 -4.61
N GLY A 555 14.16 -4.39 -3.53
CA GLY A 555 14.28 -4.95 -2.18
C GLY A 555 15.63 -5.60 -1.91
N GLU A 556 15.76 -6.16 -0.70
CA GLU A 556 17.03 -6.68 -0.15
C GLU A 556 17.75 -7.70 -1.01
N GLN A 557 17.02 -8.49 -1.80
CA GLN A 557 17.56 -9.55 -2.66
C GLN A 557 17.64 -9.16 -4.13
N GLY A 558 17.61 -7.86 -4.43
CA GLY A 558 17.62 -7.34 -5.80
C GLY A 558 18.82 -7.80 -6.61
N GLY A 559 20.02 -7.82 -6.03
CA GLY A 559 21.24 -8.28 -6.71
C GLY A 559 21.19 -9.78 -7.05
N SER A 560 20.75 -10.60 -6.10
CA SER A 560 20.57 -12.04 -6.32
C SER A 560 19.53 -12.33 -7.41
N ALA A 561 18.40 -11.60 -7.38
CA ALA A 561 17.32 -11.75 -8.34
C ALA A 561 17.74 -11.35 -9.76
N LEU A 562 18.45 -10.21 -9.90
CA LEU A 562 19.02 -9.79 -11.18
C LEU A 562 19.98 -10.84 -11.74
N ALA A 563 20.89 -11.33 -10.91
CA ALA A 563 21.84 -12.34 -11.32
C ALA A 563 21.17 -13.65 -11.77
N ASP A 564 20.11 -14.10 -11.07
CA ASP A 564 19.33 -15.27 -11.48
C ASP A 564 18.71 -15.09 -12.88
N ILE A 565 18.26 -13.87 -13.20
CA ILE A 565 17.77 -13.52 -14.54
C ILE A 565 18.95 -13.51 -15.52
N LEU A 566 20.00 -12.74 -15.28
CA LEU A 566 21.11 -12.57 -16.21
C LEU A 566 21.71 -13.92 -16.66
N PHE A 567 21.88 -14.85 -15.72
CA PHE A 567 22.49 -16.16 -15.99
C PHE A 567 21.46 -17.28 -16.28
N GLY A 568 20.19 -16.93 -16.51
CA GLY A 568 19.18 -17.87 -16.99
C GLY A 568 18.66 -18.89 -15.97
N LYS A 569 18.88 -18.67 -14.68
CA LYS A 569 18.32 -19.52 -13.63
C LYS A 569 16.79 -19.38 -13.55
N VAL A 570 16.29 -18.20 -13.85
CA VAL A 570 14.86 -17.91 -14.04
C VAL A 570 14.66 -17.07 -15.29
N SER A 571 13.56 -17.30 -16.02
CA SER A 571 13.15 -16.41 -17.11
C SER A 571 12.50 -15.14 -16.54
N PRO A 572 12.81 -13.93 -17.06
CA PRO A 572 12.13 -12.71 -16.64
C PRO A 572 10.62 -12.83 -16.90
N SER A 573 9.83 -12.26 -15.99
CA SER A 573 8.37 -12.38 -16.03
C SER A 573 7.65 -11.14 -15.48
N GLY A 574 8.37 -10.06 -15.22
CA GLY A 574 7.77 -8.77 -14.85
C GLY A 574 7.14 -8.09 -16.06
N HIS A 575 6.10 -7.29 -15.81
CA HIS A 575 5.38 -6.51 -16.81
C HIS A 575 5.15 -5.08 -16.31
N LEU A 576 5.16 -4.10 -17.22
CA LEU A 576 5.01 -2.69 -16.86
C LEU A 576 3.62 -2.39 -16.30
N PRO A 577 3.49 -1.88 -15.08
CA PRO A 577 2.21 -1.45 -14.50
C PRO A 577 1.84 -0.01 -14.87
N VAL A 578 2.64 0.64 -15.73
CA VAL A 578 2.44 2.00 -16.24
C VAL A 578 2.88 2.09 -17.70
N THR A 579 2.27 3.02 -18.43
CA THR A 579 2.64 3.35 -19.81
C THR A 579 3.94 4.16 -19.86
N PHE A 580 4.89 3.77 -20.71
CA PHE A 580 6.11 4.51 -20.99
C PHE A 580 5.89 5.39 -22.23
N TYR A 581 5.56 6.66 -22.00
CA TYR A 581 5.34 7.65 -23.07
C TYR A 581 6.65 8.00 -23.79
N GLN A 582 6.55 8.53 -25.01
CA GLN A 582 7.74 9.00 -25.74
C GLN A 582 8.28 10.32 -25.17
N SER A 583 7.40 11.22 -24.75
CA SER A 583 7.77 12.50 -24.12
C SER A 583 6.65 13.03 -23.25
N LEU A 584 6.97 13.92 -22.31
CA LEU A 584 5.98 14.63 -21.49
C LEU A 584 5.09 15.56 -22.31
N ASP A 585 5.53 16.02 -23.47
CA ASP A 585 4.74 16.90 -24.38
C ASP A 585 3.50 16.21 -24.93
N GLN A 586 3.44 14.89 -24.88
CA GLN A 586 2.28 14.11 -25.27
C GLN A 586 1.15 14.15 -24.24
N LEU A 587 1.46 14.55 -22.99
CA LEU A 587 0.54 14.50 -21.87
C LEU A 587 -0.14 15.85 -21.62
N PRO A 588 -1.39 15.86 -21.12
CA PRO A 588 -2.03 17.06 -20.64
C PRO A 588 -1.22 17.73 -19.50
N PRO A 589 -1.52 18.99 -19.18
CA PRO A 589 -0.88 19.68 -18.05
C PRO A 589 -0.94 18.87 -16.75
N TYR A 590 0.12 18.87 -15.96
CA TYR A 590 0.24 18.02 -14.77
C TYR A 590 -0.89 18.23 -13.75
N ARG A 591 -1.37 19.46 -13.59
CA ARG A 591 -2.46 19.83 -12.68
C ARG A 591 -3.85 19.48 -13.22
N GLU A 592 -3.97 19.01 -14.45
CA GLU A 592 -5.24 18.56 -15.01
C GLU A 592 -5.49 17.11 -14.61
N TYR A 593 -6.58 16.86 -13.87
CA TYR A 593 -6.91 15.57 -13.31
C TYR A 593 -7.84 14.72 -14.18
N ALA A 594 -8.37 15.27 -15.29
CA ALA A 594 -9.11 14.49 -16.28
C ALA A 594 -8.23 13.36 -16.85
N LEU A 595 -8.80 12.19 -17.02
CA LEU A 595 -8.08 11.01 -17.53
C LEU A 595 -7.89 11.03 -19.06
N LYS A 596 -8.59 11.91 -19.77
CA LYS A 596 -8.46 12.06 -21.22
C LYS A 596 -7.00 12.34 -21.60
N GLY A 597 -6.46 11.53 -22.52
CA GLY A 597 -5.06 11.64 -22.98
C GLY A 597 -4.03 11.11 -21.97
N ARG A 598 -4.44 10.32 -20.98
CA ARG A 598 -3.57 9.69 -19.99
C ARG A 598 -3.82 8.19 -19.90
N THR A 599 -2.84 7.45 -19.45
CA THR A 599 -2.86 5.99 -19.23
C THR A 599 -3.22 5.22 -20.52
N TYR A 600 -2.95 3.94 -20.59
CA TYR A 600 -3.33 3.10 -21.73
C TYR A 600 -4.85 3.11 -22.00
N ARG A 601 -5.66 3.53 -21.01
CA ARG A 601 -7.12 3.55 -21.12
C ARG A 601 -7.63 4.68 -22.00
N TYR A 602 -6.93 5.83 -22.06
CA TYR A 602 -7.40 7.04 -22.75
C TYR A 602 -6.34 7.74 -23.59
N PHE A 603 -5.11 7.23 -23.62
CA PHE A 603 -4.02 7.74 -24.46
C PHE A 603 -3.91 6.90 -25.75
N SER A 604 -4.06 7.54 -26.90
CA SER A 604 -4.00 6.89 -28.22
C SER A 604 -2.71 7.20 -29.00
N GLY A 605 -1.80 7.99 -28.43
CA GLY A 605 -0.53 8.33 -29.07
C GLY A 605 0.49 7.18 -29.07
N PRO A 606 1.60 7.33 -29.79
CA PRO A 606 2.68 6.35 -29.76
C PRO A 606 3.39 6.36 -28.41
N VAL A 607 3.79 5.17 -27.93
CA VAL A 607 4.49 4.97 -26.65
C VAL A 607 5.82 4.28 -26.89
N GLN A 608 6.75 4.42 -25.95
CA GLN A 608 7.98 3.61 -25.97
C GLN A 608 7.64 2.16 -25.61
N PHE A 609 6.88 1.96 -24.54
CA PHE A 609 6.37 0.65 -24.14
C PHE A 609 4.95 0.81 -23.58
N PRO A 610 4.00 -0.05 -23.97
CA PRO A 610 2.64 0.00 -23.47
C PRO A 610 2.53 -0.61 -22.05
N PHE A 611 1.47 -0.25 -21.33
CA PHE A 611 1.05 -0.95 -20.12
C PHE A 611 0.99 -2.46 -20.37
N GLY A 612 1.46 -3.24 -19.41
CA GLY A 612 1.49 -4.70 -19.49
C GLY A 612 2.63 -5.28 -20.33
N PHE A 613 3.54 -4.46 -20.88
CA PHE A 613 4.70 -4.94 -21.65
C PHE A 613 5.74 -5.60 -20.74
N GLY A 614 6.30 -6.71 -21.20
CA GLY A 614 7.44 -7.41 -20.62
C GLY A 614 7.88 -8.56 -21.52
N LEU A 615 9.19 -8.79 -21.63
CA LEU A 615 9.78 -9.86 -22.40
C LEU A 615 10.20 -11.01 -21.48
N SER A 616 10.12 -12.24 -22.02
CA SER A 616 10.70 -13.46 -21.45
C SER A 616 11.79 -14.00 -22.35
N TYR A 617 12.49 -15.09 -21.93
CA TYR A 617 13.46 -15.77 -22.80
C TYR A 617 12.82 -16.54 -23.94
N SER A 618 11.53 -16.76 -23.88
CA SER A 618 10.71 -17.32 -24.95
C SER A 618 9.27 -16.89 -24.80
N ASN A 619 8.40 -17.34 -25.70
CA ASN A 619 6.98 -17.03 -25.71
C ASN A 619 6.15 -18.32 -25.64
N CYS A 620 5.01 -18.25 -24.95
CA CYS A 620 3.96 -19.26 -25.08
C CYS A 620 3.10 -18.99 -26.34
N HIS A 621 2.59 -20.06 -26.94
CA HIS A 621 1.53 -19.99 -27.93
C HIS A 621 0.17 -20.01 -27.25
N TYR A 622 -0.71 -19.09 -27.68
CA TYR A 622 -2.04 -18.90 -27.10
C TYR A 622 -3.11 -19.41 -28.06
N SER A 623 -4.08 -20.11 -27.55
CA SER A 623 -5.30 -20.47 -28.26
C SER A 623 -6.51 -20.52 -27.33
N TRP A 624 -7.71 -20.35 -27.88
CA TRP A 624 -8.91 -20.62 -27.12
C TRP A 624 -9.02 -22.11 -26.77
N TYR A 625 -9.20 -22.43 -25.49
CA TYR A 625 -9.69 -23.74 -25.07
C TYR A 625 -11.22 -23.73 -25.02
N ASN A 626 -11.81 -22.73 -24.38
CA ASN A 626 -13.23 -22.40 -24.46
C ASN A 626 -13.40 -20.91 -24.69
N GLN A 627 -14.16 -20.50 -25.71
CA GLN A 627 -14.50 -19.10 -25.94
C GLN A 627 -15.64 -18.64 -25.03
N PRO A 628 -15.77 -17.34 -24.74
CA PRO A 628 -16.94 -16.80 -24.06
C PRO A 628 -18.19 -16.96 -24.94
N LYS A 629 -19.38 -16.95 -24.32
CA LYS A 629 -20.67 -16.90 -25.05
C LYS A 629 -20.84 -15.55 -25.76
N ASP A 630 -21.74 -15.53 -26.74
CA ASP A 630 -22.03 -14.31 -27.52
C ASP A 630 -22.95 -13.32 -26.79
N LYS A 631 -23.63 -13.75 -25.72
CA LYS A 631 -24.60 -12.93 -24.98
C LYS A 631 -24.58 -13.27 -23.48
N PHE A 632 -24.68 -12.24 -22.64
CA PHE A 632 -24.76 -12.35 -21.19
C PHE A 632 -25.86 -11.45 -20.64
N GLY A 633 -26.42 -11.84 -19.49
CA GLY A 633 -27.29 -11.02 -18.64
C GLY A 633 -26.44 -10.25 -17.62
N GLU A 634 -27.05 -9.25 -17.01
CA GLU A 634 -26.38 -8.32 -16.04
C GLU A 634 -25.79 -9.02 -14.82
N ASN A 635 -26.39 -10.14 -14.39
CA ASN A 635 -25.94 -10.92 -13.23
C ASN A 635 -25.02 -12.10 -13.58
N ASP A 636 -24.71 -12.27 -14.86
CA ASP A 636 -23.88 -13.37 -15.33
C ASP A 636 -22.38 -13.14 -15.01
N THR A 637 -21.63 -14.20 -15.20
CA THR A 637 -20.16 -14.18 -15.22
C THR A 637 -19.69 -14.62 -16.61
N ILE A 638 -18.85 -13.81 -17.24
CA ILE A 638 -18.17 -14.15 -18.49
C ILE A 638 -17.10 -15.17 -18.14
N GLU A 639 -17.28 -16.37 -18.57
CA GLU A 639 -16.36 -17.49 -18.37
C GLU A 639 -15.73 -17.92 -19.69
N PHE A 640 -14.42 -18.11 -19.69
CA PHE A 640 -13.66 -18.60 -20.84
C PHE A 640 -12.35 -19.26 -20.37
N SER A 641 -11.69 -19.98 -21.27
CA SER A 641 -10.40 -20.61 -20.96
C SER A 641 -9.43 -20.44 -22.11
N VAL A 642 -8.19 -20.16 -21.76
CA VAL A 642 -7.05 -19.99 -22.68
C VAL A 642 -6.09 -21.14 -22.48
N ARG A 643 -5.66 -21.76 -23.58
CA ARG A 643 -4.60 -22.75 -23.63
C ARG A 643 -3.28 -22.08 -23.93
N LEU A 644 -2.29 -22.28 -23.10
CA LEU A 644 -0.91 -21.84 -23.24
C LEU A 644 -0.03 -23.04 -23.54
N VAL A 645 0.79 -22.97 -24.58
CA VAL A 645 1.76 -24.01 -24.94
C VAL A 645 3.16 -23.43 -24.91
N ASN A 646 4.03 -24.01 -24.10
CA ASN A 646 5.43 -23.64 -24.00
C ASN A 646 6.31 -24.67 -24.69
N GLU A 647 6.75 -24.38 -25.89
CA GLU A 647 7.65 -25.25 -26.68
C GLU A 647 9.13 -24.93 -26.46
N SER A 648 9.44 -24.02 -25.55
CA SER A 648 10.80 -23.58 -25.30
C SER A 648 11.59 -24.48 -24.33
N LEU A 649 12.86 -24.17 -24.18
CA LEU A 649 13.76 -24.85 -23.22
C LEU A 649 13.72 -24.26 -21.82
N PHE A 650 12.90 -23.22 -21.60
CA PHE A 650 12.78 -22.50 -20.32
C PHE A 650 11.42 -22.75 -19.68
N ASP A 651 11.39 -22.80 -18.35
CA ASP A 651 10.15 -22.66 -17.60
C ASP A 651 9.70 -21.19 -17.66
N LEU A 652 8.46 -20.93 -18.07
CA LEU A 652 7.93 -19.58 -18.24
C LEU A 652 6.84 -19.30 -17.22
N LYS A 653 6.94 -18.16 -16.51
CA LYS A 653 5.84 -17.62 -15.73
C LYS A 653 5.05 -16.67 -16.63
N GLU A 654 4.08 -17.21 -17.35
CA GLU A 654 3.32 -16.49 -18.37
C GLU A 654 2.18 -15.71 -17.74
N LEU A 655 1.98 -14.45 -18.20
CA LEU A 655 0.92 -13.56 -17.78
C LEU A 655 -0.15 -13.47 -18.87
N VAL A 656 -1.34 -13.98 -18.59
CA VAL A 656 -2.53 -13.73 -19.42
C VAL A 656 -3.20 -12.45 -18.96
N GLN A 657 -3.27 -11.45 -19.84
CA GLN A 657 -3.93 -10.16 -19.63
C GLN A 657 -5.23 -10.11 -20.41
N VAL A 658 -6.32 -9.79 -19.73
CA VAL A 658 -7.67 -9.78 -20.31
C VAL A 658 -8.23 -8.37 -20.30
N TYR A 659 -8.42 -7.82 -21.46
CA TYR A 659 -8.99 -6.49 -21.64
C TYR A 659 -10.41 -6.59 -22.19
N VAL A 660 -11.22 -5.59 -21.89
CA VAL A 660 -12.54 -5.38 -22.50
C VAL A 660 -12.57 -4.03 -23.21
N GLN A 661 -12.94 -4.06 -24.49
CA GLN A 661 -13.30 -2.88 -25.26
C GLN A 661 -14.81 -2.70 -25.18
N TYR A 662 -15.23 -1.48 -24.93
CA TYR A 662 -16.64 -1.10 -24.80
C TYR A 662 -17.24 -0.76 -26.17
N PRO A 663 -18.58 -0.69 -26.28
CA PRO A 663 -19.22 -0.12 -27.46
C PRO A 663 -18.68 1.29 -27.74
N ASP A 664 -18.61 1.66 -29.04
CA ASP A 664 -18.13 2.97 -29.47
C ASP A 664 -19.11 4.08 -29.07
N LEU A 665 -18.93 4.59 -27.87
CA LEU A 665 -19.71 5.65 -27.26
C LEU A 665 -18.77 6.75 -26.72
N PRO A 666 -19.24 7.99 -26.62
CA PRO A 666 -18.43 9.08 -26.07
C PRO A 666 -17.87 8.76 -24.68
N ARG A 667 -16.61 9.15 -24.43
CA ARG A 667 -15.92 9.00 -23.13
C ARG A 667 -15.71 7.55 -22.65
N MET A 668 -15.85 6.57 -23.55
CA MET A 668 -15.43 5.20 -23.19
C MET A 668 -13.91 5.08 -23.27
N PRO A 669 -13.31 4.26 -22.39
CA PRO A 669 -11.89 3.93 -22.51
C PRO A 669 -11.62 3.14 -23.80
N ILE A 670 -10.42 3.25 -24.34
CA ILE A 670 -9.95 2.45 -25.50
C ILE A 670 -10.11 0.95 -25.18
N LYS A 671 -9.69 0.57 -23.98
CA LYS A 671 -9.91 -0.75 -23.37
C LYS A 671 -9.60 -0.67 -21.87
N GLU A 672 -10.05 -1.64 -21.10
CA GLU A 672 -9.74 -1.77 -19.67
C GLU A 672 -9.32 -3.20 -19.32
N LEU A 673 -8.30 -3.34 -18.49
CA LEU A 673 -7.97 -4.61 -17.84
C LEU A 673 -9.13 -5.04 -16.93
N LYS A 674 -9.63 -6.27 -17.12
CA LYS A 674 -10.75 -6.82 -16.33
C LYS A 674 -10.45 -8.18 -15.71
N ALA A 675 -9.38 -8.83 -16.15
CA ALA A 675 -8.80 -9.98 -15.49
C ALA A 675 -7.32 -10.11 -15.86
N PHE A 676 -6.56 -10.72 -15.00
CA PHE A 676 -5.20 -11.18 -15.30
C PHE A 676 -4.92 -12.46 -14.53
N ARG A 677 -4.01 -13.27 -15.06
CA ARG A 677 -3.53 -14.45 -14.34
C ARG A 677 -2.11 -14.81 -14.75
N LYS A 678 -1.21 -14.83 -13.78
CA LYS A 678 0.15 -15.33 -13.96
C LYS A 678 0.20 -16.82 -13.61
N SER A 679 0.86 -17.63 -14.43
CA SER A 679 0.99 -19.06 -14.20
C SER A 679 2.30 -19.61 -14.71
N LEU A 680 2.88 -20.54 -13.98
CA LEU A 680 4.01 -21.32 -14.45
C LEU A 680 3.53 -22.28 -15.56
N VAL A 681 4.19 -22.23 -16.72
CA VAL A 681 4.08 -23.16 -17.82
C VAL A 681 5.45 -23.81 -18.00
N PRO A 682 5.66 -25.05 -17.53
CA PRO A 682 6.95 -25.71 -17.62
C PRO A 682 7.39 -25.91 -19.07
N LYS A 683 8.69 -25.99 -19.30
CA LYS A 683 9.26 -26.25 -20.64
C LYS A 683 8.65 -27.52 -21.28
N GLY A 684 8.30 -27.42 -22.55
CA GLY A 684 7.70 -28.52 -23.33
C GLY A 684 6.28 -28.90 -22.89
N ASN A 685 5.60 -28.08 -22.05
CA ASN A 685 4.29 -28.38 -21.50
C ASN A 685 3.24 -27.35 -21.91
N GLU A 686 1.99 -27.69 -21.62
CA GLU A 686 0.86 -26.79 -21.78
C GLU A 686 0.14 -26.53 -20.45
N LYS A 687 -0.62 -25.42 -20.42
CA LYS A 687 -1.47 -25.03 -19.30
C LYS A 687 -2.78 -24.46 -19.81
N ILE A 688 -3.88 -24.90 -19.22
CA ILE A 688 -5.20 -24.29 -19.47
C ILE A 688 -5.54 -23.40 -18.29
N LEU A 689 -5.82 -22.14 -18.57
CA LEU A 689 -6.21 -21.14 -17.58
C LEU A 689 -7.69 -20.77 -17.77
N ARG A 690 -8.49 -21.00 -16.74
CA ARG A 690 -9.87 -20.54 -16.66
C ARG A 690 -9.89 -19.13 -16.07
N LEU A 691 -10.62 -18.21 -16.71
CA LEU A 691 -10.76 -16.82 -16.32
C LEU A 691 -12.24 -16.45 -16.21
N LEU A 692 -12.54 -15.56 -15.30
CA LEU A 692 -13.90 -15.15 -14.94
C LEU A 692 -13.98 -13.63 -14.85
N ILE A 693 -14.98 -13.02 -15.47
CA ILE A 693 -15.29 -11.60 -15.33
C ILE A 693 -16.77 -11.47 -14.98
N PRO A 694 -17.13 -11.05 -13.75
CA PRO A 694 -18.51 -10.72 -13.43
C PRO A 694 -19.01 -9.59 -14.33
N VAL A 695 -20.14 -9.75 -15.00
CA VAL A 695 -20.67 -8.74 -15.94
C VAL A 695 -20.86 -7.38 -15.27
N ARG A 696 -21.22 -7.35 -14.00
CA ARG A 696 -21.36 -6.12 -13.20
C ARG A 696 -20.07 -5.25 -13.17
N GLU A 697 -18.89 -5.82 -13.41
CA GLU A 697 -17.61 -5.08 -13.50
C GLU A 697 -17.48 -4.29 -14.80
N LEU A 698 -18.40 -4.45 -15.74
CA LEU A 698 -18.44 -3.73 -17.01
C LEU A 698 -19.34 -2.50 -16.97
N ARG A 699 -20.02 -2.22 -15.85
CA ARG A 699 -20.82 -1.00 -15.71
C ARG A 699 -19.94 0.25 -15.79
N LYS A 700 -20.55 1.31 -16.31
CA LYS A 700 -19.95 2.64 -16.43
C LYS A 700 -20.82 3.66 -15.73
N TRP A 701 -20.20 4.71 -15.19
CA TRP A 701 -20.93 5.78 -14.53
C TRP A 701 -21.64 6.66 -15.55
N ASP A 702 -22.96 6.78 -15.40
CA ASP A 702 -23.79 7.72 -16.16
C ASP A 702 -23.97 9.00 -15.34
N GLU A 703 -23.35 10.10 -15.80
CA GLU A 703 -23.39 11.40 -15.10
C GLU A 703 -24.77 12.06 -15.10
N LYS A 704 -25.66 11.67 -16.02
CA LYS A 704 -27.02 12.22 -16.07
C LYS A 704 -27.96 11.51 -15.09
N LYS A 705 -27.74 10.22 -14.87
CA LYS A 705 -28.53 9.40 -13.95
C LYS A 705 -27.92 9.36 -12.54
N HIS A 706 -26.66 9.74 -12.41
CA HIS A 706 -25.84 9.56 -11.21
C HIS A 706 -25.86 8.11 -10.71
N ASP A 707 -25.71 7.15 -11.65
CA ASP A 707 -25.74 5.72 -11.32
C ASP A 707 -24.85 4.91 -12.29
N TRP A 708 -24.60 3.66 -11.89
CA TRP A 708 -23.83 2.68 -12.67
C TRP A 708 -24.73 1.96 -13.67
N GLU A 709 -24.40 2.11 -14.99
CA GLU A 709 -25.19 1.60 -16.09
C GLU A 709 -24.40 0.65 -16.98
N PHE A 710 -25.10 -0.30 -17.62
CA PHE A 710 -24.55 -1.10 -18.70
C PHE A 710 -24.69 -0.36 -20.03
N MET A 711 -23.58 -0.22 -20.74
CA MET A 711 -23.58 0.40 -22.07
C MET A 711 -24.12 -0.61 -23.08
N LYS A 712 -25.19 -0.24 -23.80
CA LYS A 712 -25.77 -1.10 -24.84
C LYS A 712 -24.88 -1.16 -26.08
N GLY A 713 -24.65 -2.37 -26.61
CA GLY A 713 -23.86 -2.54 -27.83
C GLY A 713 -23.02 -3.81 -27.82
N THR A 714 -22.04 -3.85 -28.70
CA THR A 714 -21.10 -4.95 -28.83
C THR A 714 -19.83 -4.63 -28.03
N TYR A 715 -19.46 -5.54 -27.17
CA TYR A 715 -18.20 -5.54 -26.43
C TYR A 715 -17.21 -6.48 -27.10
N THR A 716 -15.91 -6.21 -26.97
CA THR A 716 -14.87 -7.14 -27.40
C THR A 716 -14.01 -7.52 -26.22
N LEU A 717 -13.99 -8.81 -25.89
CA LEU A 717 -13.04 -9.38 -24.96
C LEU A 717 -11.74 -9.63 -25.73
N VAL A 718 -10.62 -9.17 -25.19
CA VAL A 718 -9.30 -9.24 -25.81
C VAL A 718 -8.33 -9.91 -24.85
N ILE A 719 -7.65 -10.96 -25.31
CA ILE A 719 -6.45 -11.49 -24.67
C ILE A 719 -5.26 -10.81 -25.33
N GLY A 720 -4.46 -10.08 -24.55
CA GLY A 720 -3.29 -9.37 -25.03
C GLY A 720 -2.00 -9.81 -24.35
N LYS A 721 -0.86 -9.63 -25.02
CA LYS A 721 0.45 -9.64 -24.36
C LYS A 721 0.69 -8.39 -23.53
N ASN A 722 0.05 -7.31 -23.95
CA ASN A 722 0.06 -6.00 -23.31
C ASN A 722 -1.13 -5.18 -23.82
N ALA A 723 -1.27 -3.94 -23.41
CA ALA A 723 -2.38 -3.09 -23.83
C ALA A 723 -2.41 -2.76 -25.34
N SER A 724 -1.31 -2.93 -26.06
CA SER A 724 -1.26 -2.64 -27.52
C SER A 724 -1.31 -3.88 -28.38
N GLU A 725 -0.85 -5.04 -27.91
CA GLU A 725 -0.74 -6.26 -28.72
C GLU A 725 -1.85 -7.26 -28.35
N ASN A 726 -2.82 -7.42 -29.25
CA ASN A 726 -3.92 -8.36 -29.13
C ASN A 726 -3.53 -9.73 -29.70
N ILE A 727 -3.80 -10.82 -28.98
CA ILE A 727 -3.52 -12.20 -29.41
C ILE A 727 -4.82 -12.91 -29.81
N LEU A 728 -5.82 -12.87 -28.93
CA LEU A 728 -7.13 -13.48 -29.15
C LEU A 728 -8.22 -12.47 -28.88
N SER A 729 -9.33 -12.55 -29.62
CA SER A 729 -10.51 -11.71 -29.36
C SER A 729 -11.81 -12.47 -29.57
N ALA A 730 -12.85 -12.06 -28.84
CA ALA A 730 -14.21 -12.57 -28.99
C ALA A 730 -15.21 -11.44 -28.70
N ASN A 731 -16.24 -11.33 -29.56
CA ASN A 731 -17.31 -10.35 -29.37
C ASN A 731 -18.44 -10.93 -28.52
N PHE A 732 -19.06 -10.08 -27.71
CA PHE A 732 -20.26 -10.43 -26.95
C PHE A 732 -21.18 -9.21 -26.79
N ARG A 733 -22.42 -9.44 -26.34
CA ARG A 733 -23.43 -8.39 -26.08
C ARG A 733 -24.00 -8.53 -24.66
N LEU A 734 -24.33 -7.40 -24.07
CA LEU A 734 -25.08 -7.28 -22.84
C LEU A 734 -26.52 -6.84 -23.15
#